data_685ec5efdba3bbc93737b470a7a4b75c
#
_entry.id   685ec5efdba3bbc93737b470a7a4b75c
#
_cell.length_a   1.000
_cell.length_b   1.000
_cell.length_c   1.000
_cell.angle_alpha   90.00
_cell.angle_beta   90.00
_cell.angle_gamma   90.00
#
_symmetry.space_group_name_H-M   'P 1'
#
loop_
_entity.id
_entity.type
_entity.pdbx_description
1 polymer ?
#
loop_
_entity_poly.entity_id
_entity_poly.type
_entity_poly.pdbx_seq_one_letter_code
_entity_poly.pdbx_strand_id
1 'polypeptide(L)'
;MDYDFRSIEKKWQSRWTAEKTFHAVEDPSKPKYYVLDMFPYPSGAGLHVGHPLGYIASDIYARYKRLKGFNVLHPMGYDAFGLPAEQYAIQTGQHPEVTTENNIRRYREQLDRIGFAYDWDREIRTCDPAFYKWTQWAFIKMFKSYYDTKLDKARPITELEAAFEEAGTRNVNAACTVEMNFTAGEWKSWDEKKKAEVLMNYRIAYQGETSVNWCPGLGTVLANDEVKEGLSVRGGYPVEQKKMKQWQLRVSAYAGRLLSGLDKLDWTDSLKEMQRNWIGKSFGTEVVFKTFNGDRRKDVTIFTTRVDTIFGVTFMVLAPESELVEELTSAEQKPAVDEYLAYVRKKTERERIAETKTVTGVFSGSYAENPLTGKRVPVWISEYVLAGYGTGAIMAVPAHDSRDYAFAKKFDLPIVPIIEGCDVSEHSFDAKEGKMCNSGFLDGMEVKDAVPAAMDYVEAHGIGHRKVNYRLRDAIFSRQRYWGEPFPIYYKDGIATPLPYEKLPLRLPEIDQFKPADNGEPPLARAKDWTYKGFPLETSTMPGFAGSSAYYLRYMDPHNNDDLVGSEADRYWKDVDLYIGGTEHATGHLIYSRFWDKFLYDMGYVCEDEPFRKLVNQGMIQGRSNFVYRIVGTNKFVSVGLKDNYETTEIHVDINIVRNDKLDMEAFRKWRPEFADAEFVLENGEYICGWAVEKMSKSMYNVVNPDDICNTYGADTLRLYEMFLGPIEQSKPWDTKGIDGVNRFLRKFWKLFYDGENFIVNEEAPMKEDLKTLHKLIGKVQTDIENFSYNTSISAFMIAVNDLSDRKCSRKAILEPLVVLLSPFAPHICEELWEAMGHTESVSKATFPEYVEEYTVEDNCTYAVSFNGKTRFTVELPKSMGKEEVEKTVRENPSTDKYLGGKDIVKVIVVPGKIVNIVVK
;
A
#
# COMPACT_ATOMS: atom_id res chain seq x y z
N MET A 1 17.21 43.26 -1.36
CA MET A 1 17.67 42.01 -0.70
C MET A 1 17.40 40.85 -1.65
N ASP A 2 18.44 40.12 -2.00
CA ASP A 2 18.21 38.91 -2.79
C ASP A 2 17.54 37.83 -1.95
N TYR A 3 16.74 36.99 -2.59
CA TYR A 3 16.10 35.87 -1.90
C TYR A 3 17.16 34.88 -1.39
N ASP A 4 17.49 35.01 -0.10
CA ASP A 4 18.40 34.12 0.63
C ASP A 4 17.63 33.02 1.34
N PHE A 5 17.28 31.96 0.59
CA PHE A 5 16.52 30.85 1.14
C PHE A 5 17.23 30.15 2.30
N ARG A 6 18.59 30.12 2.34
CA ARG A 6 19.33 29.42 3.39
C ARG A 6 19.11 30.04 4.77
N SER A 7 19.20 31.37 4.85
CA SER A 7 18.95 32.10 6.10
C SER A 7 17.50 32.04 6.51
N ILE A 8 16.57 32.19 5.55
CA ILE A 8 15.13 32.15 5.76
C ILE A 8 14.69 30.79 6.30
N GLU A 9 15.05 29.70 5.62
CA GLU A 9 14.70 28.35 6.02
C GLU A 9 15.20 28.00 7.41
N LYS A 10 16.47 28.31 7.71
CA LYS A 10 17.05 28.06 9.03
C LYS A 10 16.34 28.86 10.14
N LYS A 11 16.01 30.13 9.88
CA LYS A 11 15.27 30.98 10.82
C LYS A 11 13.92 30.37 11.18
N TRP A 12 13.14 30.01 10.19
CA TRP A 12 11.76 29.54 10.39
C TRP A 12 11.70 28.13 10.95
N GLN A 13 12.54 27.20 10.50
CA GLN A 13 12.64 25.86 11.09
C GLN A 13 12.99 25.92 12.58
N SER A 14 13.93 26.80 12.96
CA SER A 14 14.28 27.00 14.37
C SER A 14 13.13 27.61 15.17
N ARG A 15 12.41 28.56 14.60
CA ARG A 15 11.26 29.22 15.25
C ARG A 15 10.10 28.26 15.44
N TRP A 16 9.70 27.51 14.42
CA TRP A 16 8.62 26.52 14.51
C TRP A 16 8.89 25.48 15.60
N THR A 17 10.14 25.03 15.71
CA THR A 17 10.56 24.08 16.74
C THR A 17 10.49 24.70 18.14
N ALA A 18 11.01 25.92 18.31
CA ALA A 18 11.03 26.61 19.61
C ALA A 18 9.63 26.97 20.12
N GLU A 19 8.75 27.42 19.22
CA GLU A 19 7.38 27.84 19.53
C GLU A 19 6.38 26.67 19.52
N LYS A 20 6.82 25.45 19.11
CA LYS A 20 5.93 24.28 18.91
C LYS A 20 4.70 24.64 18.07
N THR A 21 4.91 25.36 16.97
CA THR A 21 3.88 26.01 16.15
C THR A 21 2.77 25.05 15.68
N PHE A 22 3.10 23.77 15.49
CA PHE A 22 2.19 22.76 14.95
C PHE A 22 1.68 21.76 16.00
N HIS A 23 1.94 22.04 17.28
CA HIS A 23 1.43 21.20 18.37
C HIS A 23 -0.09 21.24 18.43
N ALA A 24 -0.71 20.05 18.47
CA ALA A 24 -2.16 19.88 18.54
C ALA A 24 -2.58 19.42 19.95
N VAL A 25 -3.64 20.02 20.44
CA VAL A 25 -4.31 19.61 21.68
C VAL A 25 -5.79 19.42 21.38
N GLU A 26 -6.47 18.58 22.16
CA GLU A 26 -7.91 18.37 22.04
C GLU A 26 -8.65 19.66 22.36
N ASP A 27 -9.31 20.27 21.37
CA ASP A 27 -10.06 21.53 21.48
C ASP A 27 -11.50 21.32 20.94
N PRO A 28 -12.47 21.04 21.81
CA PRO A 28 -13.86 20.80 21.39
C PRO A 28 -14.53 22.01 20.71
N SER A 29 -13.94 23.20 20.80
CA SER A 29 -14.48 24.41 20.13
C SER A 29 -14.16 24.44 18.64
N LYS A 30 -13.26 23.60 18.16
CA LYS A 30 -12.85 23.53 16.77
C LYS A 30 -13.13 22.16 16.15
N PRO A 31 -13.51 22.12 14.89
CA PRO A 31 -13.60 20.84 14.16
C PRO A 31 -12.21 20.22 14.05
N LYS A 32 -12.11 18.92 14.31
CA LYS A 32 -10.85 18.19 14.19
C LYS A 32 -10.54 17.84 12.74
N TYR A 33 -9.26 17.72 12.42
CA TYR A 33 -8.82 17.09 11.18
C TYR A 33 -7.52 16.30 11.43
N TYR A 34 -7.57 14.99 11.27
CA TYR A 34 -6.44 14.11 11.47
C TYR A 34 -5.84 13.70 10.12
N VAL A 35 -4.66 14.24 9.80
CA VAL A 35 -3.86 13.90 8.62
C VAL A 35 -2.76 12.95 9.05
N LEU A 36 -2.59 11.85 8.34
CA LEU A 36 -1.57 10.85 8.65
C LEU A 36 -0.83 10.42 7.38
N ASP A 37 0.48 10.33 7.48
CA ASP A 37 1.34 9.69 6.52
C ASP A 37 1.68 8.25 6.95
N MET A 38 1.88 7.34 6.01
CA MET A 38 2.54 6.08 6.32
C MET A 38 3.97 6.40 6.72
N PHE A 39 4.28 6.16 8.00
CA PHE A 39 5.57 6.53 8.58
C PHE A 39 6.72 5.72 7.97
N PRO A 40 7.93 6.33 7.87
CA PRO A 40 9.04 5.68 7.21
C PRO A 40 9.68 4.58 8.05
N TYR A 41 10.25 3.59 7.35
CA TYR A 41 11.23 2.67 7.93
C TYR A 41 12.64 3.31 7.81
N PRO A 42 13.32 3.66 8.93
CA PRO A 42 14.59 4.38 8.90
C PRO A 42 15.75 3.46 8.45
N SER A 43 15.99 3.39 7.16
CA SER A 43 17.11 2.65 6.57
C SER A 43 18.35 3.50 6.39
N GLY A 44 19.55 2.87 6.46
CA GLY A 44 20.88 3.46 6.69
C GLY A 44 21.39 4.61 5.83
N ALA A 45 20.73 5.11 4.81
CA ALA A 45 21.24 6.23 4.02
C ALA A 45 20.33 7.47 4.02
N GLY A 46 19.29 7.48 4.83
CA GLY A 46 18.32 8.57 4.82
C GLY A 46 17.31 8.48 3.68
N LEU A 47 16.57 9.56 3.51
CA LEU A 47 15.55 9.71 2.46
C LEU A 47 16.20 9.94 1.09
N HIS A 48 15.53 9.49 0.04
CA HIS A 48 15.75 10.00 -1.33
C HIS A 48 14.53 10.84 -1.76
N VAL A 49 14.65 11.62 -2.84
CA VAL A 49 13.58 12.53 -3.31
C VAL A 49 12.24 11.86 -3.61
N GLY A 50 12.18 10.55 -3.68
CA GLY A 50 10.90 9.84 -3.84
C GLY A 50 10.08 9.68 -2.55
N HIS A 51 10.70 9.76 -1.38
CA HIS A 51 10.00 9.64 -0.10
C HIS A 51 9.12 10.86 0.24
N PRO A 52 9.59 12.11 0.07
CA PRO A 52 8.83 13.29 0.46
C PRO A 52 7.56 13.53 -0.34
N LEU A 53 7.37 12.90 -1.49
CA LEU A 53 6.21 13.14 -2.37
C LEU A 53 4.86 13.06 -1.62
N GLY A 54 4.62 11.97 -0.89
CA GLY A 54 3.42 11.80 -0.06
C GLY A 54 3.39 12.78 1.10
N TYR A 55 4.52 12.98 1.76
CA TYR A 55 4.65 13.86 2.92
C TYR A 55 4.42 15.34 2.59
N ILE A 56 4.88 15.80 1.43
CA ILE A 56 4.61 17.17 0.96
C ILE A 56 3.13 17.33 0.65
N ALA A 57 2.52 16.33 0.01
CA ALA A 57 1.11 16.35 -0.31
C ALA A 57 0.22 16.42 0.94
N SER A 58 0.49 15.62 1.96
CA SER A 58 -0.21 15.64 3.25
C SER A 58 0.03 16.95 4.00
N ASP A 59 1.24 17.47 3.99
CA ASP A 59 1.61 18.71 4.66
C ASP A 59 0.89 19.94 4.05
N ILE A 60 0.79 19.99 2.72
CA ILE A 60 0.00 21.01 2.04
C ILE A 60 -1.46 20.96 2.51
N TYR A 61 -2.03 19.77 2.54
CA TYR A 61 -3.42 19.57 2.98
C TYR A 61 -3.63 19.92 4.45
N ALA A 62 -2.69 19.51 5.32
CA ALA A 62 -2.71 19.83 6.74
C ALA A 62 -2.65 21.35 6.99
N ARG A 63 -1.73 22.04 6.31
CA ARG A 63 -1.62 23.51 6.37
C ARG A 63 -2.89 24.21 5.86
N TYR A 64 -3.44 23.75 4.74
CA TYR A 64 -4.71 24.23 4.22
C TYR A 64 -5.84 24.08 5.21
N LYS A 65 -6.00 22.93 5.87
CA LYS A 65 -7.03 22.71 6.87
C LYS A 65 -6.87 23.61 8.10
N ARG A 66 -5.63 23.88 8.54
CA ARG A 66 -5.37 24.89 9.60
C ARG A 66 -5.87 26.28 9.17
N LEU A 67 -5.55 26.73 7.95
CA LEU A 67 -6.04 28.01 7.41
C LEU A 67 -7.57 28.06 7.30
N LYS A 68 -8.23 26.90 7.13
CA LYS A 68 -9.70 26.76 7.14
C LYS A 68 -10.29 26.69 8.55
N GLY A 69 -9.48 26.85 9.61
CA GLY A 69 -9.94 26.90 11.00
C GLY A 69 -10.08 25.54 11.71
N PHE A 70 -9.62 24.45 11.10
CA PHE A 70 -9.61 23.16 11.76
C PHE A 70 -8.49 23.04 12.79
N ASN A 71 -8.73 22.25 13.83
CA ASN A 71 -7.70 21.75 14.71
C ASN A 71 -7.06 20.51 14.08
N VAL A 72 -5.83 20.64 13.62
CA VAL A 72 -5.17 19.63 12.80
C VAL A 72 -4.15 18.83 13.59
N LEU A 73 -4.33 17.50 13.65
CA LEU A 73 -3.33 16.55 14.09
C LEU A 73 -2.57 16.02 12.86
N HIS A 74 -1.26 16.32 12.79
CA HIS A 74 -0.36 15.81 11.75
C HIS A 74 0.93 15.32 12.39
N PRO A 75 0.96 14.08 12.91
CA PRO A 75 2.11 13.51 13.60
C PRO A 75 3.06 12.82 12.63
N MET A 76 4.27 12.53 13.13
CA MET A 76 5.25 11.71 12.43
C MET A 76 6.04 10.86 13.44
N GLY A 77 6.52 9.71 12.98
CA GLY A 77 7.33 8.78 13.74
C GLY A 77 8.05 7.78 12.84
N TYR A 78 8.44 6.63 13.40
CA TYR A 78 9.29 5.68 12.69
C TYR A 78 8.86 4.23 12.94
N ASP A 79 8.69 3.48 11.85
CA ASP A 79 8.63 2.02 11.90
C ASP A 79 10.04 1.47 12.01
N ALA A 80 10.45 1.07 13.20
CA ALA A 80 11.86 0.94 13.54
C ALA A 80 12.31 -0.49 13.89
N PHE A 81 11.40 -1.46 13.87
CA PHE A 81 11.73 -2.88 13.94
C PHE A 81 11.84 -3.50 12.54
N GLY A 82 12.64 -4.54 12.37
CA GLY A 82 12.67 -5.32 11.15
C GLY A 82 14.05 -5.81 10.70
N LEU A 83 14.03 -6.60 9.64
CA LEU A 83 15.18 -7.32 9.11
C LEU A 83 16.37 -6.44 8.69
N PRO A 84 16.22 -5.22 8.14
CA PRO A 84 17.37 -4.44 7.70
C PRO A 84 18.38 -4.10 8.80
N ALA A 85 17.88 -3.66 9.95
CA ALA A 85 18.74 -3.31 11.09
C ALA A 85 19.39 -4.56 11.70
N GLU A 86 18.65 -5.65 11.76
CA GLU A 86 19.18 -6.94 12.26
C GLU A 86 20.26 -7.52 11.36
N GLN A 87 20.07 -7.50 10.03
CA GLN A 87 21.09 -7.97 9.09
C GLN A 87 22.39 -7.16 9.20
N TYR A 88 22.28 -5.86 9.37
CA TYR A 88 23.46 -5.01 9.63
C TYR A 88 24.13 -5.38 10.96
N ALA A 89 23.36 -5.64 12.01
CA ALA A 89 23.86 -6.10 13.31
C ALA A 89 24.58 -7.46 13.21
N ILE A 90 24.03 -8.40 12.46
CA ILE A 90 24.67 -9.71 12.20
C ILE A 90 26.01 -9.55 11.47
N GLN A 91 26.10 -8.65 10.50
CA GLN A 91 27.33 -8.42 9.73
C GLN A 91 28.42 -7.68 10.51
N THR A 92 28.02 -6.74 11.36
CA THR A 92 28.98 -5.82 12.04
C THR A 92 29.21 -6.13 13.51
N GLY A 93 28.31 -6.91 14.13
CA GLY A 93 28.29 -7.12 15.58
C GLY A 93 27.76 -5.93 16.38
N GLN A 94 27.32 -4.84 15.72
CA GLN A 94 26.74 -3.68 16.38
C GLN A 94 25.29 -3.96 16.79
N HIS A 95 24.89 -3.54 18.01
CA HIS A 95 23.49 -3.69 18.43
C HIS A 95 22.54 -2.95 17.48
N PRO A 96 21.42 -3.57 17.05
CA PRO A 96 20.51 -2.98 16.05
C PRO A 96 19.89 -1.66 16.51
N GLU A 97 19.72 -1.44 17.82
CA GLU A 97 19.23 -0.20 18.39
C GLU A 97 20.12 1.00 18.02
N VAL A 98 21.46 0.84 18.12
CA VAL A 98 22.42 1.91 17.79
C VAL A 98 22.30 2.34 16.34
N THR A 99 22.20 1.38 15.44
CA THR A 99 22.00 1.65 14.00
C THR A 99 20.67 2.34 13.76
N THR A 100 19.61 1.85 14.39
CA THR A 100 18.27 2.39 14.27
C THR A 100 18.19 3.84 14.77
N GLU A 101 18.79 4.16 15.94
CA GLU A 101 18.85 5.51 16.48
C GLU A 101 19.60 6.48 15.55
N ASN A 102 20.72 6.05 14.99
CA ASN A 102 21.47 6.87 14.02
C ASN A 102 20.66 7.16 12.77
N ASN A 103 19.94 6.15 12.27
CA ASN A 103 19.08 6.29 11.09
C ASN A 103 17.88 7.20 11.37
N ILE A 104 17.21 7.06 12.52
CA ILE A 104 16.12 7.94 12.96
C ILE A 104 16.60 9.39 13.02
N ARG A 105 17.76 9.65 13.63
CA ARG A 105 18.33 11.00 13.70
C ARG A 105 18.53 11.58 12.30
N ARG A 106 19.07 10.80 11.39
CA ARG A 106 19.28 11.21 10.01
C ARG A 106 17.98 11.54 9.28
N TYR A 107 16.96 10.69 9.44
CA TYR A 107 15.62 10.93 8.86
C TYR A 107 14.99 12.20 9.44
N ARG A 108 15.10 12.39 10.76
CA ARG A 108 14.58 13.57 11.44
C ARG A 108 15.23 14.85 10.92
N GLU A 109 16.55 14.89 10.79
CA GLU A 109 17.27 16.04 10.22
C GLU A 109 16.78 16.38 8.81
N GLN A 110 16.55 15.39 7.96
CA GLN A 110 16.05 15.61 6.61
C GLN A 110 14.59 16.09 6.59
N LEU A 111 13.72 15.52 7.43
CA LEU A 111 12.32 15.95 7.53
C LEU A 111 12.20 17.38 8.07
N ASP A 112 12.95 17.71 9.10
CA ASP A 112 13.01 19.07 9.65
C ASP A 112 13.50 20.08 8.60
N ARG A 113 14.48 19.69 7.79
CA ARG A 113 15.01 20.53 6.73
C ARG A 113 14.03 20.81 5.60
N ILE A 114 13.16 19.85 5.24
CA ILE A 114 12.12 20.05 4.23
C ILE A 114 11.00 20.96 4.77
N GLY A 115 10.92 21.12 6.09
CA GLY A 115 10.03 22.09 6.73
C GLY A 115 8.57 21.63 6.85
N PHE A 116 8.36 20.38 7.24
CA PHE A 116 7.04 19.84 7.49
C PHE A 116 6.39 20.41 8.77
N ALA A 117 5.08 20.55 8.76
CA ALA A 117 4.25 20.99 9.88
C ALA A 117 3.86 19.82 10.80
N TYR A 118 4.82 18.95 11.13
CA TYR A 118 4.55 17.82 12.01
C TYR A 118 4.51 18.22 13.49
N ASP A 119 3.61 17.59 14.24
CA ASP A 119 3.58 17.65 15.69
C ASP A 119 4.58 16.64 16.28
N TRP A 120 5.82 17.07 16.46
CA TRP A 120 6.90 16.23 16.96
C TRP A 120 6.78 15.88 18.44
N ASP A 121 5.94 16.57 19.22
CA ASP A 121 5.65 16.16 20.59
C ASP A 121 4.88 14.84 20.64
N ARG A 122 4.31 14.41 19.50
CA ARG A 122 3.61 13.13 19.33
C ARG A 122 4.42 12.09 18.56
N GLU A 123 5.74 12.27 18.43
CA GLU A 123 6.62 11.28 17.80
C GLU A 123 6.52 9.91 18.49
N ILE A 124 6.42 8.86 17.72
CA ILE A 124 6.48 7.47 18.18
C ILE A 124 7.54 6.69 17.40
N ARG A 125 8.05 5.63 18.03
CA ARG A 125 9.01 4.68 17.43
C ARG A 125 8.55 3.28 17.78
N THR A 126 8.33 2.43 16.82
CA THR A 126 7.82 1.08 17.09
C THR A 126 8.77 0.22 17.93
N CYS A 127 10.07 0.54 17.91
CA CYS A 127 11.08 -0.13 18.74
C CYS A 127 11.20 0.42 20.18
N ASP A 128 10.49 1.50 20.52
CA ASP A 128 10.49 2.02 21.89
C ASP A 128 9.65 1.12 22.80
N PRO A 129 10.19 0.66 23.93
CA PRO A 129 9.42 -0.09 24.93
C PRO A 129 8.12 0.59 25.38
N ALA A 130 8.10 1.91 25.46
CA ALA A 130 6.88 2.66 25.78
C ALA A 130 5.79 2.54 24.70
N PHE A 131 6.20 2.33 23.44
CA PHE A 131 5.27 2.06 22.33
C PHE A 131 4.89 0.58 22.26
N TYR A 132 5.84 -0.35 22.15
CA TYR A 132 5.50 -1.76 21.92
C TYR A 132 4.87 -2.46 23.13
N LYS A 133 4.91 -1.85 24.32
CA LYS A 133 4.05 -2.22 25.45
C LYS A 133 2.61 -2.41 25.00
N TRP A 134 2.11 -1.55 24.14
CA TRP A 134 0.73 -1.57 23.67
C TRP A 134 0.49 -2.60 22.57
N THR A 135 1.48 -2.90 21.76
CA THR A 135 1.45 -4.06 20.84
C THR A 135 1.37 -5.36 21.63
N GLN A 136 2.16 -5.49 22.68
CA GLN A 136 2.11 -6.65 23.60
C GLN A 136 0.78 -6.73 24.33
N TRP A 137 0.26 -5.63 24.81
CA TRP A 137 -1.04 -5.57 25.45
C TRP A 137 -2.18 -6.02 24.50
N ALA A 138 -2.19 -5.53 23.28
CA ALA A 138 -3.18 -5.91 22.27
C ALA A 138 -3.10 -7.41 21.93
N PHE A 139 -1.89 -7.94 21.82
CA PHE A 139 -1.69 -9.38 21.64
C PHE A 139 -2.30 -10.21 22.79
N ILE A 140 -2.07 -9.81 24.06
CA ILE A 140 -2.67 -10.48 25.21
C ILE A 140 -4.20 -10.39 25.16
N LYS A 141 -4.77 -9.25 24.75
CA LYS A 141 -6.22 -9.11 24.58
C LYS A 141 -6.75 -10.07 23.52
N MET A 142 -6.09 -10.18 22.38
CA MET A 142 -6.45 -11.13 21.31
C MET A 142 -6.30 -12.59 21.77
N PHE A 143 -5.25 -12.91 22.53
CA PHE A 143 -5.06 -14.22 23.14
C PHE A 143 -6.19 -14.59 24.12
N LYS A 144 -6.70 -13.61 24.88
CA LYS A 144 -7.81 -13.77 25.83
C LYS A 144 -9.19 -13.63 25.20
N SER A 145 -9.30 -13.66 23.87
CA SER A 145 -10.56 -13.47 23.13
C SER A 145 -10.81 -14.59 22.14
N TYR A 146 -12.07 -14.80 21.79
CA TYR A 146 -12.54 -15.62 20.69
C TYR A 146 -13.46 -14.79 19.79
N TYR A 147 -13.76 -15.26 18.60
CA TYR A 147 -14.69 -14.61 17.69
C TYR A 147 -16.02 -15.34 17.68
N ASP A 148 -17.09 -14.65 18.10
CA ASP A 148 -18.47 -15.17 18.05
C ASP A 148 -19.03 -14.94 16.64
N THR A 149 -19.25 -16.01 15.89
CA THR A 149 -19.70 -15.97 14.49
C THR A 149 -21.17 -15.59 14.34
N LYS A 150 -21.97 -15.74 15.40
CA LYS A 150 -23.39 -15.37 15.40
C LYS A 150 -23.58 -13.89 15.73
N LEU A 151 -22.80 -13.37 16.68
CA LEU A 151 -22.81 -11.96 17.07
C LEU A 151 -21.89 -11.12 16.17
N ASP A 152 -21.08 -11.77 15.33
CA ASP A 152 -20.14 -11.18 14.38
C ASP A 152 -19.15 -10.22 15.06
N LYS A 153 -18.59 -10.62 16.21
CA LYS A 153 -17.63 -9.83 16.99
C LYS A 153 -16.76 -10.66 17.92
N ALA A 154 -15.64 -10.07 18.34
CA ALA A 154 -14.79 -10.63 19.38
C ALA A 154 -15.46 -10.56 20.76
N ARG A 155 -15.19 -11.57 21.58
CA ARG A 155 -15.67 -11.68 22.97
C ARG A 155 -14.59 -12.29 23.86
N PRO A 156 -14.65 -12.05 25.20
CA PRO A 156 -13.72 -12.66 26.15
C PRO A 156 -13.77 -14.18 26.12
N ILE A 157 -12.60 -14.83 26.11
CA ILE A 157 -12.50 -16.31 26.07
C ILE A 157 -13.17 -17.00 27.26
N THR A 158 -13.27 -16.32 28.42
CA THR A 158 -13.94 -16.83 29.64
C THR A 158 -15.43 -17.10 29.42
N GLU A 159 -16.07 -16.41 28.51
CA GLU A 159 -17.46 -16.67 28.14
C GLU A 159 -17.60 -17.98 27.36
N LEU A 160 -16.61 -18.29 26.51
CA LEU A 160 -16.55 -19.57 25.81
C LEU A 160 -16.24 -20.71 26.78
N GLU A 161 -15.35 -20.51 27.74
CA GLU A 161 -15.08 -21.47 28.82
C GLU A 161 -16.35 -21.81 29.62
N ALA A 162 -17.11 -20.78 29.98
CA ALA A 162 -18.40 -20.96 30.70
C ALA A 162 -19.41 -21.76 29.84
N ALA A 163 -19.47 -21.50 28.52
CA ALA A 163 -20.33 -22.25 27.59
C ALA A 163 -19.91 -23.73 27.51
N PHE A 164 -18.61 -24.03 27.50
CA PHE A 164 -18.10 -25.39 27.49
C PHE A 164 -18.41 -26.12 28.82
N GLU A 165 -18.33 -25.44 29.95
CA GLU A 165 -18.70 -25.97 31.24
C GLU A 165 -20.19 -26.32 31.34
N GLU A 166 -21.05 -25.54 30.74
CA GLU A 166 -22.51 -25.72 30.77
C GLU A 166 -22.99 -26.81 29.80
N ALA A 167 -22.53 -26.76 28.54
CA ALA A 167 -23.13 -27.55 27.45
C ALA A 167 -22.12 -28.20 26.48
N GLY A 168 -20.80 -28.08 26.72
CA GLY A 168 -19.77 -28.48 25.76
C GLY A 168 -19.84 -27.60 24.53
N THR A 169 -19.70 -28.19 23.36
CA THR A 169 -19.77 -27.47 22.08
C THR A 169 -21.19 -27.25 21.57
N ARG A 170 -22.20 -27.73 22.27
CA ARG A 170 -23.61 -27.53 21.87
C ARG A 170 -23.95 -26.03 21.90
N ASN A 171 -24.47 -25.52 20.79
CA ASN A 171 -24.84 -24.11 20.63
C ASN A 171 -23.68 -23.09 20.66
N VAL A 172 -22.43 -23.53 20.54
CA VAL A 172 -21.28 -22.65 20.44
C VAL A 172 -21.14 -22.20 18.99
N ASN A 173 -21.09 -20.88 18.80
CA ASN A 173 -20.87 -20.23 17.51
C ASN A 173 -19.54 -19.47 17.56
N ALA A 174 -18.44 -20.21 17.54
CA ALA A 174 -17.10 -19.64 17.65
C ALA A 174 -16.24 -20.02 16.44
N ALA A 175 -15.53 -19.04 15.87
CA ALA A 175 -14.55 -19.32 14.86
C ALA A 175 -13.44 -20.21 15.45
N CYS A 176 -13.06 -21.25 14.72
CA CYS A 176 -12.07 -22.23 15.17
C CYS A 176 -11.17 -22.67 14.00
N THR A 177 -10.03 -23.25 14.33
CA THR A 177 -9.12 -23.84 13.33
C THR A 177 -9.59 -25.22 12.89
N VAL A 178 -10.08 -26.02 13.84
CA VAL A 178 -10.63 -27.36 13.61
C VAL A 178 -11.96 -27.47 14.34
N GLU A 179 -12.99 -27.94 13.64
CA GLU A 179 -14.28 -28.22 14.28
C GLU A 179 -14.16 -29.35 15.31
N MET A 180 -14.64 -29.12 16.50
CA MET A 180 -14.59 -30.06 17.61
C MET A 180 -15.99 -30.28 18.17
N ASN A 181 -16.28 -31.51 18.58
CA ASN A 181 -17.51 -31.88 19.26
C ASN A 181 -17.18 -32.59 20.57
N PHE A 182 -17.60 -32.01 21.66
CA PHE A 182 -17.47 -32.60 23.03
C PHE A 182 -18.60 -32.13 23.95
N THR A 183 -18.83 -32.90 24.99
CA THR A 183 -19.84 -32.63 26.01
C THR A 183 -19.28 -31.84 27.17
N ALA A 184 -20.15 -31.25 28.01
CA ALA A 184 -19.73 -30.61 29.26
C ALA A 184 -19.03 -31.57 30.23
N GLY A 185 -19.44 -32.86 30.20
CA GLY A 185 -18.79 -33.90 31.00
C GLY A 185 -17.36 -34.19 30.59
N GLU A 186 -17.11 -34.28 29.26
CA GLU A 186 -15.76 -34.44 28.73
C GLU A 186 -14.90 -33.24 29.07
N TRP A 187 -15.39 -32.00 28.83
CA TRP A 187 -14.71 -30.76 29.20
C TRP A 187 -14.26 -30.76 30.66
N LYS A 188 -15.18 -31.08 31.57
CA LYS A 188 -14.90 -31.12 33.03
C LYS A 188 -13.88 -32.21 33.43
N SER A 189 -13.82 -33.30 32.66
CA SER A 189 -12.91 -34.40 32.91
C SER A 189 -11.46 -34.12 32.48
N TRP A 190 -11.24 -33.11 31.57
CA TRP A 190 -9.92 -32.81 31.06
C TRP A 190 -9.06 -32.05 32.05
N ASP A 191 -7.74 -32.32 32.00
CA ASP A 191 -6.77 -31.53 32.72
C ASP A 191 -6.58 -30.13 32.14
N GLU A 192 -5.88 -29.25 32.83
CA GLU A 192 -5.62 -27.89 32.40
C GLU A 192 -4.88 -27.80 31.08
N LYS A 193 -3.99 -28.75 30.80
CA LYS A 193 -3.24 -28.79 29.55
C LYS A 193 -4.16 -29.07 28.36
N LYS A 194 -5.04 -30.08 28.50
CA LYS A 194 -6.02 -30.43 27.45
C LYS A 194 -7.00 -29.31 27.21
N LYS A 195 -7.51 -28.65 28.28
CA LYS A 195 -8.37 -27.48 28.15
C LYS A 195 -7.67 -26.34 27.45
N ALA A 196 -6.41 -26.04 27.77
CA ALA A 196 -5.62 -25.01 27.13
C ALA A 196 -5.41 -25.30 25.62
N GLU A 197 -5.15 -26.55 25.23
CA GLU A 197 -5.05 -26.98 23.84
C GLU A 197 -6.36 -26.77 23.08
N VAL A 198 -7.50 -27.12 23.68
CA VAL A 198 -8.82 -26.91 23.08
C VAL A 198 -9.13 -25.42 22.94
N LEU A 199 -8.88 -24.61 23.96
CA LEU A 199 -9.08 -23.16 23.88
C LEU A 199 -8.19 -22.51 22.82
N MET A 200 -6.96 -23.01 22.62
CA MET A 200 -6.05 -22.51 21.57
C MET A 200 -6.69 -22.60 20.18
N ASN A 201 -7.53 -23.60 19.94
CA ASN A 201 -8.29 -23.77 18.71
C ASN A 201 -9.29 -22.63 18.41
N TYR A 202 -9.68 -21.83 19.41
CA TYR A 202 -10.71 -20.79 19.29
C TYR A 202 -10.18 -19.37 19.49
N ARG A 203 -8.99 -19.20 20.05
CA ARG A 203 -8.39 -17.88 20.33
C ARG A 203 -8.20 -17.06 19.05
N ILE A 204 -8.30 -15.74 19.15
CA ILE A 204 -7.99 -14.81 18.05
C ILE A 204 -6.49 -14.80 17.81
N ALA A 205 -5.65 -14.71 18.85
CA ALA A 205 -4.23 -14.97 18.75
C ALA A 205 -3.95 -16.40 19.25
N TYR A 206 -3.46 -17.27 18.38
CA TYR A 206 -3.30 -18.68 18.65
C TYR A 206 -1.99 -19.24 18.07
N GLN A 207 -1.55 -20.40 18.59
CA GLN A 207 -0.44 -21.17 18.02
C GLN A 207 -0.97 -22.34 17.19
N GLY A 208 -0.40 -22.52 16.01
CA GLY A 208 -0.72 -23.64 15.15
C GLY A 208 0.45 -23.98 14.24
N GLU A 209 0.47 -25.22 13.74
CA GLU A 209 1.40 -25.61 12.68
C GLU A 209 0.92 -25.07 11.35
N THR A 210 1.83 -24.44 10.61
CA THR A 210 1.53 -23.92 9.27
C THR A 210 2.75 -24.01 8.38
N SER A 211 2.53 -24.08 7.07
CA SER A 211 3.60 -24.00 6.08
C SER A 211 4.06 -22.56 5.94
N VAL A 212 5.36 -22.33 6.05
CA VAL A 212 5.99 -21.00 6.01
C VAL A 212 7.13 -20.97 5.00
N ASN A 213 7.43 -19.78 4.51
CA ASN A 213 8.62 -19.52 3.68
C ASN A 213 9.85 -19.45 4.60
N TRP A 214 10.51 -20.56 4.83
CA TRP A 214 11.72 -20.63 5.64
C TRP A 214 12.96 -20.31 4.81
N CYS A 215 13.78 -19.39 5.28
CA CYS A 215 15.06 -19.08 4.66
C CYS A 215 16.21 -19.51 5.58
N PRO A 216 16.87 -20.65 5.32
CA PRO A 216 18.00 -21.12 6.14
C PRO A 216 19.15 -20.11 6.19
N GLY A 217 19.44 -19.43 5.06
CA GLY A 217 20.53 -18.45 4.97
C GLY A 217 20.30 -17.20 5.82
N LEU A 218 19.03 -16.83 6.09
CA LEU A 218 18.66 -15.72 6.98
C LEU A 218 18.22 -16.22 8.36
N GLY A 219 17.97 -17.52 8.52
CA GLY A 219 17.53 -18.15 9.77
C GLY A 219 16.15 -17.67 10.24
N THR A 220 15.27 -17.27 9.32
CA THR A 220 13.96 -16.70 9.67
C THR A 220 12.88 -17.06 8.65
N VAL A 221 11.63 -16.93 9.08
CA VAL A 221 10.45 -16.98 8.20
C VAL A 221 10.33 -15.66 7.45
N LEU A 222 10.04 -15.74 6.16
CA LEU A 222 9.84 -14.60 5.27
C LEU A 222 8.36 -14.47 4.87
N ALA A 223 7.88 -13.26 4.73
CA ALA A 223 6.60 -12.97 4.11
C ALA A 223 6.66 -13.24 2.58
N ASN A 224 5.51 -13.38 1.92
CA ASN A 224 5.47 -13.70 0.49
C ASN A 224 6.09 -12.61 -0.39
N ASP A 225 6.04 -11.36 0.03
CA ASP A 225 6.66 -10.21 -0.65
C ASP A 225 8.18 -10.12 -0.43
N GLU A 226 8.72 -10.83 0.56
CA GLU A 226 10.15 -10.97 0.83
C GLU A 226 10.80 -12.11 0.02
N VAL A 227 10.03 -12.83 -0.81
CA VAL A 227 10.50 -13.95 -1.64
C VAL A 227 10.22 -13.68 -3.12
N LYS A 228 11.23 -13.91 -3.97
CA LYS A 228 11.11 -13.79 -5.42
C LYS A 228 11.88 -14.94 -6.09
N GLU A 229 11.21 -15.70 -6.95
CA GLU A 229 11.79 -16.82 -7.70
C GLU A 229 12.48 -17.88 -6.80
N GLY A 230 11.85 -18.17 -5.64
CA GLY A 230 12.40 -19.11 -4.66
C GLY A 230 13.60 -18.62 -3.87
N LEU A 231 13.96 -17.35 -4.00
CA LEU A 231 15.06 -16.70 -3.29
C LEU A 231 14.55 -15.55 -2.42
N SER A 232 15.26 -15.31 -1.33
CA SER A 232 15.01 -14.12 -0.51
C SER A 232 15.37 -12.86 -1.29
N VAL A 233 14.49 -11.84 -1.29
CA VAL A 233 14.75 -10.52 -1.90
C VAL A 233 16.02 -9.90 -1.31
N ARG A 234 16.31 -10.21 -0.06
CA ARG A 234 17.53 -9.81 0.65
C ARG A 234 18.54 -10.95 0.66
N GLY A 235 19.70 -10.72 0.08
CA GLY A 235 20.83 -11.66 0.07
C GLY A 235 20.73 -12.78 -0.95
N GLY A 236 19.60 -12.97 -1.63
CA GLY A 236 19.45 -13.99 -2.68
C GLY A 236 19.57 -15.43 -2.18
N TYR A 237 19.21 -15.68 -0.91
CA TYR A 237 19.31 -17.03 -0.32
C TYR A 237 18.11 -17.91 -0.72
N PRO A 238 18.32 -19.21 -0.92
CA PRO A 238 17.23 -20.15 -1.16
C PRO A 238 16.19 -20.16 -0.05
N VAL A 239 14.92 -20.22 -0.45
CA VAL A 239 13.77 -20.30 0.46
C VAL A 239 13.04 -21.61 0.24
N GLU A 240 12.64 -22.26 1.31
CA GLU A 240 11.93 -23.53 1.27
C GLU A 240 10.60 -23.46 2.06
N GLN A 241 9.61 -24.24 1.63
CA GLN A 241 8.38 -24.43 2.40
C GLN A 241 8.63 -25.39 3.55
N LYS A 242 8.36 -24.94 4.77
CA LYS A 242 8.56 -25.73 5.98
C LYS A 242 7.36 -25.66 6.90
N LYS A 243 6.87 -26.78 7.43
CA LYS A 243 5.88 -26.78 8.50
C LYS A 243 6.56 -26.37 9.80
N MET A 244 6.03 -25.32 10.42
CA MET A 244 6.54 -24.81 11.69
C MET A 244 5.38 -24.39 12.59
N LYS A 245 5.56 -24.56 13.91
CA LYS A 245 4.65 -23.99 14.90
C LYS A 245 4.85 -22.49 14.94
N GLN A 246 3.77 -21.73 14.70
CA GLN A 246 3.78 -20.28 14.59
C GLN A 246 2.63 -19.67 15.40
N TRP A 247 2.85 -18.50 15.97
CA TRP A 247 1.75 -17.64 16.37
C TRP A 247 1.01 -17.14 15.13
N GLN A 248 -0.30 -17.08 15.22
CA GLN A 248 -1.17 -16.63 14.15
C GLN A 248 -2.27 -15.73 14.71
N LEU A 249 -2.76 -14.80 13.89
CA LEU A 249 -3.93 -13.99 14.20
C LEU A 249 -5.10 -14.41 13.29
N ARG A 250 -6.25 -14.63 13.87
CA ARG A 250 -7.47 -15.11 13.20
C ARG A 250 -8.16 -13.99 12.42
N VAL A 251 -7.43 -13.40 11.47
CA VAL A 251 -7.92 -12.34 10.57
C VAL A 251 -9.07 -12.84 9.69
N SER A 252 -9.05 -14.12 9.32
CA SER A 252 -10.09 -14.77 8.52
C SER A 252 -11.47 -14.70 9.16
N ALA A 253 -11.58 -14.69 10.49
CA ALA A 253 -12.85 -14.54 11.19
C ALA A 253 -13.52 -13.18 10.92
N TYR A 254 -12.73 -12.15 10.61
CA TYR A 254 -13.20 -10.81 10.28
C TYR A 254 -13.45 -10.58 8.79
N ALA A 255 -13.25 -11.59 7.93
CA ALA A 255 -13.29 -11.43 6.46
C ALA A 255 -14.59 -10.79 5.97
N GLY A 256 -15.75 -11.18 6.50
CA GLY A 256 -17.04 -10.59 6.15
C GLY A 256 -17.13 -9.11 6.48
N ARG A 257 -16.70 -8.71 7.68
CA ARG A 257 -16.68 -7.32 8.15
C ARG A 257 -15.62 -6.47 7.45
N LEU A 258 -14.46 -7.04 7.16
CA LEU A 258 -13.44 -6.38 6.34
C LEU A 258 -13.96 -6.08 4.93
N LEU A 259 -14.76 -6.99 4.37
CA LEU A 259 -15.36 -6.81 3.04
C LEU A 259 -16.46 -5.74 3.05
N SER A 260 -17.44 -5.87 3.94
CA SER A 260 -18.57 -4.91 4.04
C SER A 260 -18.16 -3.53 4.49
N GLY A 261 -17.12 -3.42 5.31
CA GLY A 261 -16.56 -2.13 5.77
C GLY A 261 -16.02 -1.26 4.64
N LEU A 262 -15.59 -1.85 3.51
CA LEU A 262 -15.09 -1.10 2.35
C LEU A 262 -16.12 -0.11 1.78
N ASP A 263 -17.40 -0.38 1.92
CA ASP A 263 -18.47 0.46 1.38
C ASP A 263 -18.59 1.80 2.12
N LYS A 264 -18.10 1.86 3.37
CA LYS A 264 -18.09 3.09 4.19
C LYS A 264 -16.91 4.02 3.89
N LEU A 265 -15.86 3.53 3.20
CA LEU A 265 -14.59 4.21 3.04
C LEU A 265 -14.54 5.05 1.77
N ASP A 266 -13.96 6.25 1.86
CA ASP A 266 -13.66 7.13 0.72
C ASP A 266 -12.28 6.75 0.12
N TRP A 267 -12.22 5.54 -0.43
CA TRP A 267 -11.05 4.98 -1.08
C TRP A 267 -11.32 4.79 -2.56
N THR A 268 -10.27 4.77 -3.38
CA THR A 268 -10.42 4.53 -4.82
C THR A 268 -10.99 3.14 -5.09
N ASP A 269 -11.78 3.01 -6.16
CA ASP A 269 -12.36 1.72 -6.55
C ASP A 269 -11.29 0.66 -6.79
N SER A 270 -10.15 1.06 -7.39
CA SER A 270 -9.01 0.15 -7.62
C SER A 270 -8.49 -0.45 -6.31
N LEU A 271 -8.32 0.37 -5.27
CA LEU A 271 -7.85 -0.10 -3.96
C LEU A 271 -8.87 -1.00 -3.28
N LYS A 272 -10.15 -0.63 -3.33
CA LYS A 272 -11.24 -1.47 -2.81
C LYS A 272 -11.28 -2.83 -3.52
N GLU A 273 -11.12 -2.85 -4.85
CA GLU A 273 -11.05 -4.10 -5.61
C GLU A 273 -9.83 -4.95 -5.26
N MET A 274 -8.67 -4.35 -5.01
CA MET A 274 -7.50 -5.09 -4.53
C MET A 274 -7.80 -5.81 -3.22
N GLN A 275 -8.46 -5.14 -2.26
CA GLN A 275 -8.85 -5.76 -1.00
C GLN A 275 -9.97 -6.80 -1.18
N ARG A 276 -11.02 -6.51 -2.00
CA ARG A 276 -12.07 -7.49 -2.30
C ARG A 276 -11.50 -8.77 -2.91
N ASN A 277 -10.58 -8.63 -3.85
CA ASN A 277 -9.91 -9.76 -4.48
C ASN A 277 -9.01 -10.52 -3.51
N TRP A 278 -8.33 -9.83 -2.59
CA TRP A 278 -7.49 -10.46 -1.58
C TRP A 278 -8.32 -11.22 -0.54
N ILE A 279 -9.39 -10.62 -0.04
CA ILE A 279 -10.35 -11.27 0.86
C ILE A 279 -11.05 -12.44 0.16
N GLY A 280 -11.39 -12.28 -1.10
CA GLY A 280 -11.80 -13.34 -2.01
C GLY A 280 -13.02 -14.12 -1.54
N LYS A 281 -14.15 -13.42 -1.30
CA LYS A 281 -15.41 -14.06 -0.94
C LYS A 281 -15.92 -14.92 -2.08
N SER A 282 -16.23 -16.18 -1.80
CA SER A 282 -16.88 -17.10 -2.72
C SER A 282 -18.05 -17.80 -2.05
N PHE A 283 -19.11 -17.99 -2.83
CA PHE A 283 -20.28 -18.76 -2.40
C PHE A 283 -20.32 -20.07 -3.17
N GLY A 284 -20.44 -21.17 -2.48
CA GLY A 284 -20.40 -22.49 -3.08
C GLY A 284 -20.96 -23.58 -2.18
N THR A 285 -20.51 -24.79 -2.42
CA THR A 285 -20.99 -25.99 -1.72
C THR A 285 -19.79 -26.83 -1.29
N GLU A 286 -19.76 -27.25 -0.04
CA GLU A 286 -18.93 -28.36 0.39
C GLU A 286 -19.62 -29.67 0.05
N VAL A 287 -18.85 -30.62 -0.51
CA VAL A 287 -19.35 -31.94 -0.90
C VAL A 287 -18.38 -33.00 -0.40
N VAL A 288 -18.92 -34.05 0.19
CA VAL A 288 -18.14 -35.16 0.74
C VAL A 288 -17.99 -36.28 -0.28
N PHE A 289 -16.75 -36.61 -0.61
CA PHE A 289 -16.37 -37.76 -1.46
C PHE A 289 -15.80 -38.87 -0.56
N LYS A 290 -16.19 -40.11 -0.79
CA LYS A 290 -15.56 -41.26 -0.14
C LYS A 290 -14.33 -41.66 -0.90
N THR A 291 -13.19 -41.75 -0.24
CA THR A 291 -11.92 -42.18 -0.86
C THR A 291 -11.52 -43.57 -0.43
N PHE A 292 -10.78 -44.26 -1.30
CA PHE A 292 -10.35 -45.62 -1.14
C PHE A 292 -8.86 -45.77 -1.47
N ASN A 293 -8.08 -46.27 -0.46
CA ASN A 293 -6.70 -46.63 -0.60
C ASN A 293 -6.58 -48.12 -0.20
N GLY A 294 -6.74 -49.04 -1.16
CA GLY A 294 -7.00 -50.44 -0.86
C GLY A 294 -8.29 -50.63 -0.10
N ASP A 295 -8.21 -51.21 1.10
CA ASP A 295 -9.33 -51.46 2.02
C ASP A 295 -9.62 -50.24 2.94
N ARG A 296 -8.71 -49.27 2.98
CA ARG A 296 -8.89 -48.07 3.79
C ARG A 296 -9.89 -47.12 3.14
N ARG A 297 -10.80 -46.59 3.95
CA ARG A 297 -11.80 -45.61 3.52
C ARG A 297 -11.64 -44.33 4.34
N LYS A 298 -11.82 -43.21 3.65
CA LYS A 298 -11.83 -41.87 4.29
C LYS A 298 -12.78 -40.94 3.55
N ASP A 299 -13.48 -40.12 4.30
CA ASP A 299 -14.29 -39.05 3.74
C ASP A 299 -13.40 -37.83 3.46
N VAL A 300 -13.46 -37.31 2.24
CA VAL A 300 -12.75 -36.12 1.79
C VAL A 300 -13.75 -35.05 1.37
N THR A 301 -13.76 -33.93 2.06
CA THR A 301 -14.60 -32.80 1.74
C THR A 301 -13.91 -31.90 0.71
N ILE A 302 -14.61 -31.60 -0.38
CA ILE A 302 -14.19 -30.58 -1.36
C ILE A 302 -15.10 -29.35 -1.28
N PHE A 303 -14.58 -28.18 -1.67
CA PHE A 303 -15.37 -26.98 -1.88
C PHE A 303 -15.40 -26.62 -3.36
N THR A 304 -16.61 -26.34 -3.88
CA THR A 304 -16.80 -25.92 -5.27
C THR A 304 -17.82 -24.79 -5.40
N THR A 305 -17.57 -23.83 -6.27
CA THR A 305 -18.54 -22.80 -6.68
C THR A 305 -19.45 -23.28 -7.82
N ARG A 306 -19.14 -24.47 -8.38
CA ARG A 306 -19.82 -25.08 -9.52
C ARG A 306 -20.25 -26.51 -9.22
N VAL A 307 -21.08 -26.65 -8.18
CA VAL A 307 -21.60 -27.99 -7.81
C VAL A 307 -22.48 -28.62 -8.92
N ASP A 308 -23.07 -27.82 -9.81
CA ASP A 308 -23.77 -28.24 -11.02
C ASP A 308 -22.88 -29.12 -11.93
N THR A 309 -21.56 -28.93 -11.90
CA THR A 309 -20.61 -29.65 -12.76
C THR A 309 -20.18 -31.03 -12.22
N ILE A 310 -20.70 -31.44 -11.06
CA ILE A 310 -20.27 -32.66 -10.37
C ILE A 310 -20.39 -33.94 -11.22
N PHE A 311 -21.33 -33.98 -12.15
CA PHE A 311 -21.50 -35.12 -13.07
C PHE A 311 -20.38 -35.24 -14.11
N GLY A 312 -19.64 -34.14 -14.37
CA GLY A 312 -18.50 -34.12 -15.28
C GLY A 312 -17.15 -34.36 -14.60
N VAL A 313 -17.16 -34.73 -13.31
CA VAL A 313 -15.94 -35.00 -12.55
C VAL A 313 -15.28 -36.28 -13.05
N THR A 314 -14.01 -36.19 -13.43
CA THR A 314 -13.23 -37.30 -13.94
C THR A 314 -12.00 -37.64 -13.13
N PHE A 315 -11.56 -36.75 -12.25
CA PHE A 315 -10.51 -37.01 -11.26
C PHE A 315 -10.67 -36.05 -10.06
N MET A 316 -9.94 -36.32 -8.98
CA MET A 316 -9.79 -35.48 -7.81
C MET A 316 -8.34 -35.05 -7.71
N VAL A 317 -8.07 -33.84 -7.21
CA VAL A 317 -6.71 -33.36 -7.03
C VAL A 317 -6.52 -32.85 -5.59
N LEU A 318 -5.42 -33.26 -4.97
CA LEU A 318 -4.99 -32.81 -3.66
C LEU A 318 -3.86 -31.78 -3.81
N ALA A 319 -3.87 -30.79 -2.93
CA ALA A 319 -2.73 -29.91 -2.74
C ALA A 319 -1.55 -30.69 -2.18
N PRO A 320 -0.31 -30.45 -2.63
CA PRO A 320 0.88 -31.17 -2.17
C PRO A 320 1.14 -31.05 -0.65
N GLU A 321 0.69 -29.97 -0.03
CA GLU A 321 0.84 -29.71 1.42
C GLU A 321 -0.28 -30.34 2.27
N SER A 322 -1.31 -30.89 1.65
CA SER A 322 -2.45 -31.49 2.35
C SER A 322 -2.01 -32.74 3.13
N GLU A 323 -2.49 -32.86 4.37
CA GLU A 323 -2.28 -34.07 5.20
C GLU A 323 -2.89 -35.33 4.54
N LEU A 324 -3.92 -35.14 3.71
CA LEU A 324 -4.52 -36.21 2.94
C LEU A 324 -3.54 -36.90 1.96
N VAL A 325 -2.45 -36.23 1.58
CA VAL A 325 -1.44 -36.81 0.67
C VAL A 325 -0.81 -38.02 1.29
N GLU A 326 -0.40 -37.95 2.56
CA GLU A 326 0.20 -39.12 3.25
C GLU A 326 -0.80 -40.25 3.42
N GLU A 327 -2.05 -39.93 3.75
CA GLU A 327 -3.09 -40.92 4.00
C GLU A 327 -3.59 -41.61 2.70
N LEU A 328 -3.64 -40.87 1.59
CA LEU A 328 -4.18 -41.35 0.31
C LEU A 328 -3.07 -41.80 -0.66
N THR A 329 -1.81 -41.73 -0.27
CA THR A 329 -0.71 -42.32 -1.08
C THR A 329 -0.57 -43.79 -0.83
N SER A 330 -0.69 -44.62 -1.90
CA SER A 330 -0.46 -46.04 -1.80
C SER A 330 1.03 -46.36 -1.63
N ALA A 331 1.35 -47.51 -1.04
CA ALA A 331 2.74 -47.94 -0.86
C ALA A 331 3.52 -48.01 -2.18
N GLU A 332 2.84 -48.38 -3.27
CA GLU A 332 3.42 -48.47 -4.61
C GLU A 332 3.77 -47.08 -5.18
N GLN A 333 2.92 -46.06 -4.94
CA GLN A 333 3.11 -44.71 -5.48
C GLN A 333 3.99 -43.82 -4.59
N LYS A 334 4.26 -44.25 -3.37
CA LYS A 334 5.01 -43.45 -2.41
C LYS A 334 6.34 -42.89 -2.93
N PRO A 335 7.21 -43.65 -3.63
CA PRO A 335 8.46 -43.10 -4.14
C PRO A 335 8.25 -41.94 -5.14
N ALA A 336 7.30 -42.11 -6.07
CA ALA A 336 6.98 -41.06 -7.06
C ALA A 336 6.33 -39.83 -6.42
N VAL A 337 5.51 -40.04 -5.41
CA VAL A 337 4.88 -38.91 -4.65
C VAL A 337 5.96 -38.18 -3.86
N ASP A 338 6.86 -38.86 -3.18
CA ASP A 338 7.94 -38.24 -2.39
C ASP A 338 8.87 -37.38 -3.29
N GLU A 339 9.20 -37.87 -4.49
CA GLU A 339 9.97 -37.13 -5.50
C GLU A 339 9.24 -35.88 -5.96
N TYR A 340 7.94 -35.97 -6.25
CA TYR A 340 7.13 -34.88 -6.67
C TYR A 340 6.99 -33.81 -5.58
N LEU A 341 6.78 -34.22 -4.33
CA LEU A 341 6.71 -33.29 -3.19
C LEU A 341 8.04 -32.55 -3.00
N ALA A 342 9.19 -33.22 -3.18
CA ALA A 342 10.51 -32.58 -3.12
C ALA A 342 10.71 -31.53 -4.22
N TYR A 343 10.14 -31.75 -5.40
CA TYR A 343 10.10 -30.76 -6.49
C TYR A 343 9.26 -29.56 -6.13
N VAL A 344 8.01 -29.76 -5.66
CA VAL A 344 7.08 -28.66 -5.36
C VAL A 344 7.55 -27.81 -4.19
N ARG A 345 8.20 -28.38 -3.17
CA ARG A 345 8.74 -27.66 -2.00
C ARG A 345 9.71 -26.53 -2.34
N LYS A 346 10.29 -26.55 -3.54
CA LYS A 346 11.20 -25.50 -4.03
C LYS A 346 10.47 -24.29 -4.59
N LYS A 347 9.14 -24.36 -4.78
CA LYS A 347 8.32 -23.30 -5.36
C LYS A 347 7.50 -22.59 -4.28
N THR A 348 7.40 -21.29 -4.39
CA THR A 348 6.48 -20.50 -3.58
C THR A 348 5.05 -20.62 -4.11
N GLU A 349 4.07 -20.38 -3.26
CA GLU A 349 2.65 -20.37 -3.66
C GLU A 349 2.39 -19.33 -4.78
N ARG A 350 3.05 -18.19 -4.73
CA ARG A 350 2.94 -17.13 -5.74
C ARG A 350 3.45 -17.60 -7.11
N GLU A 351 4.55 -18.31 -7.14
CA GLU A 351 5.11 -18.90 -8.37
C GLU A 351 4.17 -19.93 -8.95
N ARG A 352 3.59 -20.78 -8.11
CA ARG A 352 2.62 -21.81 -8.51
C ARG A 352 1.35 -21.20 -9.12
N ILE A 353 0.87 -20.06 -8.59
CA ILE A 353 -0.27 -19.32 -9.14
C ILE A 353 0.08 -18.66 -10.48
N ALA A 354 1.30 -18.13 -10.62
CA ALA A 354 1.76 -17.44 -11.83
C ALA A 354 2.12 -18.38 -12.97
N GLU A 355 2.55 -19.59 -12.68
CA GLU A 355 3.04 -20.58 -13.65
C GLU A 355 1.88 -21.40 -14.27
N THR A 356 1.07 -20.74 -15.10
CA THR A 356 -0.09 -21.39 -15.78
C THR A 356 0.32 -22.25 -16.99
N LYS A 357 1.58 -22.23 -17.41
CA LYS A 357 2.05 -22.90 -18.63
C LYS A 357 2.57 -24.32 -18.40
N THR A 358 2.99 -24.65 -17.20
CA THR A 358 3.60 -25.97 -16.90
C THR A 358 2.62 -26.79 -16.06
N VAL A 359 2.07 -27.84 -16.65
CA VAL A 359 1.19 -28.78 -15.94
C VAL A 359 2.04 -29.89 -15.35
N THR A 360 1.97 -30.08 -14.01
CA THR A 360 2.67 -31.16 -13.32
C THR A 360 1.74 -31.88 -12.34
N GLY A 361 2.04 -33.12 -12.03
CA GLY A 361 1.27 -33.90 -11.06
C GLY A 361 1.73 -35.34 -10.97
N VAL A 362 1.26 -36.01 -9.90
CA VAL A 362 1.56 -37.44 -9.67
C VAL A 362 0.28 -38.16 -9.18
N PHE A 363 0.08 -39.36 -9.61
CA PHE A 363 -1.02 -40.22 -9.15
C PHE A 363 -0.77 -40.74 -7.74
N SER A 364 -1.74 -40.65 -6.86
CA SER A 364 -1.60 -41.07 -5.45
C SER A 364 -1.74 -42.60 -5.26
N GLY A 365 -2.32 -43.32 -6.19
CA GLY A 365 -2.70 -44.70 -6.07
C GLY A 365 -4.10 -44.95 -5.48
N SER A 366 -4.78 -43.86 -5.09
CA SER A 366 -6.13 -43.92 -4.49
C SER A 366 -7.22 -43.46 -5.47
N TYR A 367 -8.46 -43.78 -5.14
CA TYR A 367 -9.64 -43.39 -5.89
C TYR A 367 -10.68 -42.70 -4.97
N ALA A 368 -11.46 -41.78 -5.53
CA ALA A 368 -12.58 -41.13 -4.88
C ALA A 368 -13.90 -41.53 -5.58
N GLU A 369 -14.94 -41.78 -4.81
CA GLU A 369 -16.27 -42.08 -5.32
C GLU A 369 -17.09 -40.81 -5.39
N ASN A 370 -17.56 -40.45 -6.58
CA ASN A 370 -18.46 -39.33 -6.79
C ASN A 370 -19.82 -39.64 -6.14
N PRO A 371 -20.28 -38.82 -5.17
CA PRO A 371 -21.48 -39.16 -4.38
C PRO A 371 -22.79 -39.13 -5.18
N LEU A 372 -22.85 -38.49 -6.37
CA LEU A 372 -24.02 -38.42 -7.22
C LEU A 372 -24.04 -39.49 -8.30
N THR A 373 -22.89 -39.92 -8.78
CA THR A 373 -22.82 -40.92 -9.89
C THR A 373 -22.38 -42.30 -9.42
N GLY A 374 -21.82 -42.44 -8.22
CA GLY A 374 -21.20 -43.66 -7.72
C GLY A 374 -19.95 -44.10 -8.48
N LYS A 375 -19.48 -43.29 -9.43
CA LYS A 375 -18.28 -43.61 -10.20
C LYS A 375 -17.02 -43.31 -9.38
N ARG A 376 -16.02 -44.21 -9.49
CA ARG A 376 -14.70 -43.99 -8.90
C ARG A 376 -13.80 -43.23 -9.86
N VAL A 377 -13.15 -42.17 -9.40
CA VAL A 377 -12.24 -41.35 -10.14
C VAL A 377 -10.87 -41.36 -9.45
N PRO A 378 -9.75 -41.29 -10.20
CA PRO A 378 -8.42 -41.31 -9.60
C PRO A 378 -8.13 -40.06 -8.81
N VAL A 379 -7.35 -40.19 -7.71
CA VAL A 379 -6.89 -39.08 -6.89
C VAL A 379 -5.45 -38.74 -7.25
N TRP A 380 -5.23 -37.51 -7.69
CA TRP A 380 -3.94 -36.97 -8.09
C TRP A 380 -3.44 -35.95 -7.09
N ILE A 381 -2.16 -35.66 -7.12
CA ILE A 381 -1.50 -34.60 -6.35
C ILE A 381 -0.90 -33.62 -7.36
N SER A 382 -1.22 -32.33 -7.25
CA SER A 382 -0.70 -31.34 -8.20
C SER A 382 -0.53 -29.96 -7.58
N GLU A 383 0.52 -29.28 -8.01
CA GLU A 383 0.89 -27.94 -7.52
C GLU A 383 -0.10 -26.84 -7.89
N TYR A 384 -1.02 -27.03 -8.85
CA TYR A 384 -2.03 -26.03 -9.17
C TYR A 384 -3.16 -25.95 -8.16
N VAL A 385 -3.25 -26.91 -7.23
CA VAL A 385 -4.18 -26.87 -6.09
C VAL A 385 -3.44 -26.37 -4.86
N LEU A 386 -4.02 -25.43 -4.16
CA LEU A 386 -3.44 -24.80 -2.98
C LEU A 386 -4.12 -25.31 -1.71
N ALA A 387 -3.35 -25.72 -0.71
CA ALA A 387 -3.89 -26.25 0.55
C ALA A 387 -4.75 -25.24 1.33
N GLY A 388 -4.49 -23.96 1.17
CA GLY A 388 -5.23 -22.93 1.86
C GLY A 388 -6.46 -22.39 1.11
N TYR A 389 -6.80 -22.96 -0.04
CA TYR A 389 -8.03 -22.62 -0.74
C TYR A 389 -9.03 -23.79 -0.61
N GLY A 390 -10.17 -23.54 0.05
CA GLY A 390 -11.13 -24.58 0.34
C GLY A 390 -10.61 -25.59 1.36
N THR A 391 -10.68 -26.86 1.00
CA THR A 391 -10.28 -28.01 1.85
C THR A 391 -8.90 -28.59 1.48
N GLY A 392 -8.20 -27.97 0.54
CA GLY A 392 -6.97 -28.51 -0.04
C GLY A 392 -7.20 -29.70 -0.97
N ALA A 393 -8.44 -29.99 -1.31
CA ALA A 393 -8.86 -31.00 -2.30
C ALA A 393 -9.90 -30.39 -3.24
N ILE A 394 -9.81 -30.72 -4.52
CA ILE A 394 -10.78 -30.25 -5.52
C ILE A 394 -11.33 -31.44 -6.32
N MET A 395 -12.58 -31.33 -6.74
CA MET A 395 -13.12 -32.14 -7.83
C MET A 395 -12.71 -31.49 -9.16
N ALA A 396 -12.17 -32.25 -10.09
CA ALA A 396 -11.72 -31.75 -11.37
C ALA A 396 -12.72 -32.05 -12.48
N VAL A 397 -13.06 -31.00 -13.23
CA VAL A 397 -14.06 -31.03 -14.31
C VAL A 397 -13.43 -30.50 -15.60
N PRO A 398 -12.63 -31.32 -16.31
CA PRO A 398 -11.81 -30.88 -17.44
C PRO A 398 -12.60 -30.29 -18.60
N ALA A 399 -13.87 -30.68 -18.79
CA ALA A 399 -14.68 -30.07 -19.82
C ALA A 399 -15.03 -28.60 -19.58
N HIS A 400 -14.97 -28.11 -18.33
CA HIS A 400 -15.46 -26.79 -17.92
C HIS A 400 -14.54 -25.99 -17.00
N ASP A 401 -13.27 -26.39 -16.90
CA ASP A 401 -12.18 -25.66 -16.26
C ASP A 401 -10.89 -25.84 -17.07
N SER A 402 -10.26 -24.73 -17.47
CA SER A 402 -9.09 -24.76 -18.37
C SER A 402 -7.85 -25.39 -17.74
N ARG A 403 -7.70 -25.31 -16.43
CA ARG A 403 -6.57 -25.94 -15.71
C ARG A 403 -6.77 -27.45 -15.63
N ASP A 404 -7.98 -27.88 -15.29
CA ASP A 404 -8.36 -29.28 -15.26
C ASP A 404 -8.27 -29.91 -16.66
N TYR A 405 -8.62 -29.13 -17.69
CA TYR A 405 -8.50 -29.54 -19.09
C TYR A 405 -7.05 -29.79 -19.47
N ALA A 406 -6.17 -28.84 -19.19
CA ALA A 406 -4.75 -28.98 -19.48
C ALA A 406 -4.13 -30.19 -18.75
N PHE A 407 -4.54 -30.43 -17.51
CA PHE A 407 -4.13 -31.57 -16.70
C PHE A 407 -4.64 -32.88 -17.32
N ALA A 408 -5.92 -32.97 -17.66
CA ALA A 408 -6.53 -34.14 -18.26
C ALA A 408 -5.89 -34.51 -19.60
N LYS A 409 -5.60 -33.51 -20.45
CA LYS A 409 -4.89 -33.73 -21.73
C LYS A 409 -3.49 -34.29 -21.52
N LYS A 410 -2.72 -33.76 -20.53
CA LYS A 410 -1.36 -34.21 -20.24
C LYS A 410 -1.30 -35.64 -19.74
N PHE A 411 -2.24 -36.04 -18.88
CA PHE A 411 -2.23 -37.35 -18.21
C PHE A 411 -3.24 -38.32 -18.82
N ASP A 412 -3.78 -38.00 -20.00
CA ASP A 412 -4.73 -38.85 -20.77
C ASP A 412 -5.97 -39.29 -19.95
N LEU A 413 -6.53 -38.32 -19.22
CA LEU A 413 -7.70 -38.51 -18.38
C LEU A 413 -9.00 -38.18 -19.16
N PRO A 414 -10.15 -38.81 -18.84
CA PRO A 414 -11.40 -38.57 -19.53
C PRO A 414 -11.86 -37.13 -19.41
N ILE A 415 -12.45 -36.58 -20.48
CA ILE A 415 -13.10 -35.27 -20.54
C ILE A 415 -14.57 -35.48 -20.89
N VAL A 416 -15.46 -35.16 -19.94
CA VAL A 416 -16.91 -35.41 -20.08
C VAL A 416 -17.64 -34.08 -20.13
N PRO A 417 -18.17 -33.65 -21.29
CA PRO A 417 -18.97 -32.46 -21.41
C PRO A 417 -20.33 -32.63 -20.75
N ILE A 418 -20.77 -31.58 -20.03
CA ILE A 418 -22.03 -31.54 -19.32
C ILE A 418 -22.94 -30.37 -19.76
N ILE A 419 -22.54 -29.63 -20.78
CA ILE A 419 -23.32 -28.58 -21.43
C ILE A 419 -23.58 -28.98 -22.86
N GLU A 420 -24.84 -28.86 -23.29
CA GLU A 420 -25.31 -29.26 -24.59
C GLU A 420 -24.63 -28.45 -25.71
N GLY A 421 -24.10 -29.17 -26.70
CA GLY A 421 -23.51 -28.58 -27.90
C GLY A 421 -22.14 -27.89 -27.69
N CYS A 422 -21.52 -27.97 -26.49
CA CYS A 422 -20.17 -27.47 -26.32
C CYS A 422 -19.11 -28.36 -26.99
N ASP A 423 -18.16 -27.76 -27.70
CA ASP A 423 -16.99 -28.44 -28.27
C ASP A 423 -15.83 -28.36 -27.29
N VAL A 424 -15.40 -29.51 -26.80
CA VAL A 424 -14.27 -29.64 -25.87
C VAL A 424 -13.09 -30.39 -26.48
N SER A 425 -12.99 -30.47 -27.79
CA SER A 425 -11.91 -31.17 -28.49
C SER A 425 -10.54 -30.51 -28.31
N GLU A 426 -10.48 -29.21 -28.43
CA GLU A 426 -9.24 -28.43 -28.39
C GLU A 426 -9.05 -27.62 -27.12
N HIS A 427 -10.11 -27.22 -26.42
CA HIS A 427 -10.11 -26.44 -25.19
C HIS A 427 -11.37 -26.70 -24.36
N SER A 428 -11.32 -26.29 -23.08
CA SER A 428 -12.47 -26.36 -22.18
C SER A 428 -13.52 -25.31 -22.52
N PHE A 429 -14.76 -25.58 -22.16
CA PHE A 429 -15.88 -24.65 -22.23
C PHE A 429 -16.13 -24.06 -20.83
N ASP A 430 -15.44 -22.95 -20.50
CA ASP A 430 -15.45 -22.34 -19.16
C ASP A 430 -16.65 -21.41 -18.92
N ALA A 431 -17.49 -21.16 -19.94
CA ALA A 431 -18.68 -20.31 -19.81
C ALA A 431 -19.71 -20.92 -18.86
N LYS A 432 -20.30 -20.06 -18.03
CA LYS A 432 -21.30 -20.43 -17.02
C LYS A 432 -22.74 -20.30 -17.59
N GLU A 433 -22.93 -20.76 -18.80
CA GLU A 433 -24.17 -20.63 -19.55
C GLU A 433 -24.44 -21.86 -20.42
N GLY A 434 -25.69 -22.04 -20.84
CA GLY A 434 -26.15 -23.16 -21.67
C GLY A 434 -26.99 -24.15 -20.87
N LYS A 435 -27.48 -25.15 -21.58
CA LYS A 435 -28.32 -26.24 -21.02
C LYS A 435 -27.45 -27.39 -20.56
N MET A 436 -27.80 -27.94 -19.41
CA MET A 436 -27.14 -29.11 -18.85
C MET A 436 -27.47 -30.37 -19.65
N CYS A 437 -26.48 -31.25 -19.84
CA CYS A 437 -26.61 -32.62 -20.40
C CYS A 437 -25.67 -33.58 -19.65
N ASN A 438 -25.86 -34.85 -19.75
CA ASN A 438 -25.09 -35.89 -19.03
C ASN A 438 -25.01 -35.67 -17.51
N SER A 439 -26.01 -34.98 -16.95
CA SER A 439 -26.02 -34.48 -15.58
C SER A 439 -27.24 -34.96 -14.78
N GLY A 440 -27.84 -36.06 -15.18
CA GLY A 440 -28.95 -36.75 -14.49
C GLY A 440 -30.16 -35.83 -14.28
N PHE A 441 -30.52 -35.53 -13.02
CA PHE A 441 -31.68 -34.70 -12.71
C PHE A 441 -31.53 -33.22 -13.14
N LEU A 442 -30.33 -32.77 -13.48
CA LEU A 442 -30.08 -31.43 -14.00
C LEU A 442 -30.23 -31.32 -15.52
N ASP A 443 -30.37 -32.44 -16.26
CA ASP A 443 -30.44 -32.43 -17.72
C ASP A 443 -31.57 -31.52 -18.22
N GLY A 444 -31.25 -30.68 -19.21
CA GLY A 444 -32.16 -29.72 -19.82
C GLY A 444 -32.35 -28.41 -19.04
N MET A 445 -31.82 -28.29 -17.81
CA MET A 445 -31.83 -27.02 -17.06
C MET A 445 -30.82 -26.06 -17.61
N GLU A 446 -31.11 -24.77 -17.57
CA GLU A 446 -30.11 -23.74 -17.76
C GLU A 446 -29.10 -23.75 -16.58
N VAL A 447 -27.81 -23.45 -16.81
CA VAL A 447 -26.78 -23.47 -15.77
C VAL A 447 -27.16 -22.63 -14.55
N LYS A 448 -27.77 -21.44 -14.75
CA LYS A 448 -28.22 -20.56 -13.66
C LYS A 448 -29.24 -21.21 -12.72
N ASP A 449 -30.06 -22.12 -13.24
CA ASP A 449 -31.12 -22.86 -12.51
C ASP A 449 -30.56 -24.18 -11.96
N ALA A 450 -29.61 -24.80 -12.67
CA ALA A 450 -28.95 -26.04 -12.28
C ALA A 450 -28.07 -25.88 -11.01
N VAL A 451 -27.38 -24.75 -10.84
CA VAL A 451 -26.54 -24.46 -9.66
C VAL A 451 -27.36 -24.54 -8.36
N PRO A 452 -28.44 -23.76 -8.17
CA PRO A 452 -29.23 -23.86 -6.95
C PRO A 452 -29.90 -25.23 -6.80
N ALA A 453 -30.37 -25.86 -7.89
CA ALA A 453 -30.98 -27.20 -7.84
C ALA A 453 -29.96 -28.26 -7.36
N ALA A 454 -28.72 -28.19 -7.80
CA ALA A 454 -27.67 -29.09 -7.34
C ALA A 454 -27.31 -28.84 -5.85
N MET A 455 -27.29 -27.57 -5.40
CA MET A 455 -27.10 -27.22 -4.00
C MET A 455 -28.23 -27.80 -3.12
N ASP A 456 -29.47 -27.61 -3.52
CA ASP A 456 -30.63 -28.15 -2.81
C ASP A 456 -30.59 -29.68 -2.71
N TYR A 457 -30.19 -30.36 -3.80
CA TYR A 457 -30.03 -31.80 -3.81
C TYR A 457 -28.97 -32.29 -2.85
N VAL A 458 -27.78 -31.64 -2.85
CA VAL A 458 -26.65 -32.00 -1.98
C VAL A 458 -27.04 -31.89 -0.50
N GLU A 459 -27.76 -30.82 -0.14
CA GLU A 459 -28.23 -30.61 1.25
C GLU A 459 -29.30 -31.58 1.65
N ALA A 460 -30.28 -31.81 0.79
CA ALA A 460 -31.42 -32.74 1.04
C ALA A 460 -30.96 -34.18 1.25
N HIS A 461 -29.87 -34.59 0.62
CA HIS A 461 -29.31 -35.94 0.72
C HIS A 461 -28.18 -36.07 1.75
N GLY A 462 -27.83 -34.99 2.47
CA GLY A 462 -26.83 -35.01 3.52
C GLY A 462 -25.40 -35.33 3.03
N ILE A 463 -25.11 -35.03 1.76
CA ILE A 463 -23.78 -35.26 1.16
C ILE A 463 -22.92 -33.98 1.12
N GLY A 464 -23.43 -32.87 1.62
CA GLY A 464 -22.74 -31.58 1.72
C GLY A 464 -23.71 -30.48 2.13
N HIS A 465 -23.21 -29.24 2.11
CA HIS A 465 -23.97 -28.05 2.46
C HIS A 465 -23.44 -26.81 1.77
N ARG A 466 -24.26 -25.75 1.65
CA ARG A 466 -23.86 -24.44 1.17
C ARG A 466 -22.88 -23.79 2.14
N LYS A 467 -21.88 -23.11 1.60
CA LYS A 467 -20.87 -22.41 2.41
C LYS A 467 -20.39 -21.14 1.72
N VAL A 468 -20.19 -20.10 2.54
CA VAL A 468 -19.42 -18.94 2.16
C VAL A 468 -17.97 -19.21 2.54
N ASN A 469 -17.08 -19.10 1.59
CA ASN A 469 -15.65 -19.27 1.80
C ASN A 469 -14.91 -17.97 1.48
N TYR A 470 -13.78 -17.77 2.13
CA TYR A 470 -12.90 -16.62 1.91
C TYR A 470 -11.49 -17.11 1.58
N ARG A 471 -10.81 -16.40 0.67
CA ARG A 471 -9.42 -16.67 0.35
C ARG A 471 -8.47 -16.14 1.45
N LEU A 472 -8.90 -15.09 2.14
CA LEU A 472 -8.14 -14.49 3.24
C LEU A 472 -7.81 -15.53 4.30
N ARG A 473 -6.54 -15.62 4.64
CA ARG A 473 -6.00 -16.55 5.64
C ARG A 473 -5.62 -15.81 6.90
N ASP A 474 -5.47 -16.58 7.98
CA ASP A 474 -4.92 -16.07 9.23
C ASP A 474 -3.48 -15.59 9.03
N ALA A 475 -3.13 -14.52 9.70
CA ALA A 475 -1.81 -13.92 9.59
C ALA A 475 -0.78 -14.72 10.39
N ILE A 476 0.29 -15.16 9.74
CA ILE A 476 1.48 -15.72 10.42
C ILE A 476 2.14 -14.58 11.20
N PHE A 477 2.18 -14.71 12.51
CA PHE A 477 2.50 -13.62 13.43
C PHE A 477 3.79 -13.83 14.23
N SER A 478 4.60 -14.85 13.94
CA SER A 478 5.91 -15.04 14.56
C SER A 478 7.05 -14.90 13.56
N ARG A 479 8.19 -14.39 14.05
CA ARG A 479 9.46 -14.32 13.34
C ARG A 479 10.57 -14.83 14.22
N GLN A 480 11.52 -15.54 13.64
CA GLN A 480 12.73 -16.04 14.28
C GLN A 480 13.80 -14.96 14.23
N ARG A 481 13.51 -13.83 14.86
CA ARG A 481 14.33 -12.59 14.85
C ARG A 481 14.58 -12.11 16.28
N TYR A 482 15.68 -11.36 16.46
CA TYR A 482 15.92 -10.61 17.68
C TYR A 482 15.24 -9.24 17.64
N TRP A 483 15.42 -8.49 16.53
CA TRP A 483 14.95 -7.13 16.41
C TRP A 483 13.48 -7.08 15.99
N GLY A 484 12.60 -7.23 16.96
CA GLY A 484 11.14 -7.23 16.86
C GLY A 484 10.50 -7.21 18.24
N GLU A 485 9.20 -6.93 18.33
CA GLU A 485 8.49 -6.96 19.59
C GLU A 485 8.49 -8.38 20.19
N PRO A 486 8.99 -8.59 21.41
CA PRO A 486 8.92 -9.90 22.05
C PRO A 486 7.51 -10.25 22.47
N PHE A 487 7.14 -11.53 22.35
CA PHE A 487 5.85 -12.02 22.80
C PHE A 487 5.76 -12.03 24.34
N PRO A 488 4.73 -11.46 24.93
CA PRO A 488 4.52 -11.44 26.39
C PRO A 488 3.92 -12.78 26.88
N ILE A 489 4.56 -13.89 26.48
CA ILE A 489 4.12 -15.26 26.78
C ILE A 489 5.25 -16.04 27.43
N TYR A 490 4.93 -16.78 28.50
CA TYR A 490 5.79 -17.79 29.08
C TYR A 490 5.10 -19.17 29.07
N TYR A 491 5.88 -20.24 29.19
CA TYR A 491 5.37 -21.61 29.11
C TYR A 491 5.41 -22.26 30.48
N LYS A 492 4.27 -22.25 31.17
CA LYS A 492 4.12 -22.94 32.46
C LYS A 492 3.69 -24.38 32.21
N ASP A 493 4.57 -25.34 32.51
CA ASP A 493 4.31 -26.76 32.30
C ASP A 493 3.93 -27.08 30.82
N GLY A 494 4.48 -26.31 29.87
CA GLY A 494 4.21 -26.43 28.45
C GLY A 494 2.94 -25.71 28.00
N ILE A 495 2.23 -25.00 28.88
CA ILE A 495 1.03 -24.23 28.57
C ILE A 495 1.43 -22.76 28.30
N ALA A 496 1.10 -22.25 27.13
CA ALA A 496 1.31 -20.84 26.79
C ALA A 496 0.46 -19.95 27.72
N THR A 497 1.12 -19.11 28.48
CA THR A 497 0.50 -18.28 29.51
C THR A 497 0.93 -16.82 29.31
N PRO A 498 0.01 -15.85 29.24
CA PRO A 498 0.36 -14.45 29.06
C PRO A 498 0.94 -13.87 30.35
N LEU A 499 1.92 -12.96 30.19
CA LEU A 499 2.40 -12.15 31.31
C LEU A 499 1.27 -11.29 31.90
N PRO A 500 1.31 -11.00 33.21
CA PRO A 500 0.46 -9.97 33.79
C PRO A 500 0.71 -8.60 33.15
N TYR A 501 -0.32 -7.78 32.98
CA TYR A 501 -0.21 -6.47 32.30
C TYR A 501 0.79 -5.52 32.98
N GLU A 502 0.90 -5.57 34.30
CA GLU A 502 1.86 -4.79 35.09
C GLU A 502 3.34 -5.16 34.84
N LYS A 503 3.58 -6.25 34.11
CA LYS A 503 4.92 -6.68 33.69
C LYS A 503 5.29 -6.21 32.28
N LEU A 504 4.39 -5.51 31.61
CA LEU A 504 4.68 -4.90 30.32
C LEU A 504 5.34 -3.53 30.50
N PRO A 505 6.27 -3.14 29.62
CA PRO A 505 6.75 -3.92 28.50
C PRO A 505 7.72 -5.04 28.89
N LEU A 506 7.58 -6.20 28.23
CA LEU A 506 8.64 -7.21 28.21
C LEU A 506 9.72 -6.71 27.24
N ARG A 507 10.90 -6.35 27.77
CA ARG A 507 12.00 -5.80 26.97
C ARG A 507 12.84 -6.90 26.35
N LEU A 508 13.46 -6.58 25.19
CA LEU A 508 14.46 -7.47 24.60
C LEU A 508 15.66 -7.62 25.53
N PRO A 509 16.18 -8.86 25.71
CA PRO A 509 17.35 -9.12 26.52
C PRO A 509 18.63 -8.83 25.73
N GLU A 510 19.73 -8.58 26.46
CA GLU A 510 21.07 -8.62 25.88
C GLU A 510 21.43 -10.04 25.47
N ILE A 511 21.98 -10.20 24.27
CA ILE A 511 22.46 -11.48 23.75
C ILE A 511 23.85 -11.34 23.13
N ASP A 512 24.58 -12.45 23.05
CA ASP A 512 25.95 -12.50 22.55
C ASP A 512 26.05 -12.32 21.03
N GLN A 513 25.06 -12.77 20.27
CA GLN A 513 24.99 -12.69 18.82
C GLN A 513 23.55 -12.57 18.34
N PHE A 514 23.34 -11.81 17.26
CA PHE A 514 22.01 -11.54 16.68
C PHE A 514 21.58 -12.59 15.61
N LYS A 515 22.43 -13.53 15.25
CA LYS A 515 22.10 -14.60 14.32
C LYS A 515 21.39 -15.76 15.05
N PRO A 516 20.55 -16.53 14.34
CA PRO A 516 19.97 -17.76 14.87
C PRO A 516 21.04 -18.71 15.39
N ALA A 517 20.66 -19.60 16.30
CA ALA A 517 21.54 -20.66 16.75
C ALA A 517 21.77 -21.72 15.64
N ASP A 518 22.86 -22.50 15.74
CA ASP A 518 23.21 -23.49 14.71
C ASP A 518 22.14 -24.59 14.53
N ASN A 519 21.32 -24.84 15.56
CA ASN A 519 20.18 -25.75 15.50
C ASN A 519 18.90 -25.13 14.89
N GLY A 520 18.96 -23.85 14.44
CA GLY A 520 17.83 -23.12 13.86
C GLY A 520 16.87 -22.49 14.88
N GLU A 521 17.21 -22.50 16.16
CA GLU A 521 16.45 -21.76 17.17
C GLU A 521 16.59 -20.24 16.99
N PRO A 522 15.53 -19.45 17.32
CA PRO A 522 15.57 -18.00 17.25
C PRO A 522 16.70 -17.38 18.10
N PRO A 523 17.21 -16.19 17.71
CA PRO A 523 18.27 -15.52 18.46
C PRO A 523 17.98 -15.32 19.95
N LEU A 524 16.71 -15.09 20.34
CA LEU A 524 16.30 -14.94 21.74
C LEU A 524 16.56 -16.20 22.59
N ALA A 525 16.61 -17.38 21.98
CA ALA A 525 16.98 -18.63 22.70
C ALA A 525 18.43 -18.59 23.23
N ARG A 526 19.26 -17.64 22.76
CA ARG A 526 20.64 -17.44 23.25
C ARG A 526 20.69 -16.70 24.59
N ALA A 527 19.60 -16.04 24.99
CA ALA A 527 19.55 -15.33 26.29
C ALA A 527 19.48 -16.31 27.46
N LYS A 528 20.43 -16.24 28.38
CA LYS A 528 20.58 -17.21 29.46
C LYS A 528 19.47 -17.17 30.49
N ASP A 529 18.88 -15.99 30.73
CA ASP A 529 17.88 -15.73 31.76
C ASP A 529 16.51 -15.33 31.17
N TRP A 530 16.21 -15.80 29.95
CA TRP A 530 14.96 -15.49 29.28
C TRP A 530 13.81 -16.31 29.85
N THR A 531 13.43 -15.98 31.10
CA THR A 531 12.41 -16.67 31.87
C THR A 531 11.56 -15.73 32.70
N TYR A 532 10.35 -16.17 33.03
CA TYR A 532 9.48 -15.51 33.98
C TYR A 532 9.11 -16.50 35.10
N LYS A 533 9.43 -16.17 36.36
CA LYS A 533 9.26 -17.07 37.54
C LYS A 533 9.88 -18.47 37.31
N GLY A 534 10.97 -18.55 36.59
CA GLY A 534 11.66 -19.81 36.25
C GLY A 534 11.07 -20.58 35.07
N PHE A 535 10.00 -20.10 34.46
CA PHE A 535 9.43 -20.68 33.25
C PHE A 535 9.96 -19.98 31.98
N PRO A 536 10.23 -20.71 30.88
CA PRO A 536 10.78 -20.12 29.67
C PRO A 536 9.79 -19.17 29.02
N LEU A 537 10.29 -18.03 28.52
CA LEU A 537 9.56 -17.09 27.66
C LEU A 537 9.61 -17.53 26.21
N GLU A 538 8.64 -17.06 25.43
CA GLU A 538 8.63 -17.23 23.98
C GLU A 538 9.91 -16.66 23.35
N THR A 539 10.50 -17.37 22.41
CA THR A 539 11.78 -17.01 21.78
C THR A 539 11.63 -16.39 20.38
N SER A 540 10.45 -16.46 19.77
CA SER A 540 10.14 -15.72 18.55
C SER A 540 9.71 -14.28 18.88
N THR A 541 9.74 -13.40 17.86
CA THR A 541 9.26 -12.03 17.94
C THR A 541 8.08 -11.82 17.00
N MET A 542 7.31 -10.74 17.24
CA MET A 542 6.22 -10.34 16.36
C MET A 542 6.79 -9.79 15.04
N PRO A 543 6.04 -9.84 13.94
CA PRO A 543 6.46 -9.24 12.68
C PRO A 543 6.42 -7.70 12.76
N GLY A 544 7.17 -7.01 11.88
CA GLY A 544 7.20 -5.54 11.84
C GLY A 544 5.82 -4.89 11.72
N PHE A 545 4.87 -5.54 11.02
CA PHE A 545 3.51 -5.01 10.89
C PHE A 545 2.69 -5.02 12.20
N ALA A 546 3.16 -5.65 13.25
CA ALA A 546 2.47 -5.64 14.55
C ALA A 546 2.39 -4.23 15.13
N GLY A 547 3.51 -3.53 15.20
CA GLY A 547 3.57 -2.15 15.67
C GLY A 547 2.82 -1.17 14.77
N SER A 548 2.93 -1.34 13.46
CA SER A 548 2.26 -0.44 12.50
C SER A 548 0.74 -0.65 12.38
N SER A 549 0.19 -1.72 12.95
CA SER A 549 -1.25 -2.00 12.83
C SER A 549 -2.15 -1.04 13.62
N ALA A 550 -1.66 -0.46 14.73
CA ALA A 550 -2.44 0.45 15.58
C ALA A 550 -1.72 1.76 15.92
N TYR A 551 -0.66 2.12 15.19
CA TYR A 551 0.17 3.28 15.49
C TYR A 551 -0.60 4.61 15.40
N TYR A 552 -1.60 4.70 14.53
CA TYR A 552 -2.48 5.87 14.39
C TYR A 552 -3.23 6.20 15.70
N LEU A 553 -3.59 5.21 16.49
CA LEU A 553 -4.20 5.41 17.80
C LEU A 553 -3.19 5.98 18.80
N ARG A 554 -1.96 5.49 18.75
CA ARG A 554 -0.93 5.93 19.67
C ARG A 554 -0.53 7.39 19.46
N TYR A 555 -0.58 7.89 18.23
CA TYR A 555 -0.37 9.30 17.92
C TYR A 555 -1.42 10.23 18.57
N MET A 556 -2.63 9.73 18.80
CA MET A 556 -3.66 10.54 19.46
C MET A 556 -3.32 10.84 20.92
N ASP A 557 -2.59 9.92 21.59
CA ASP A 557 -2.26 10.02 23.02
C ASP A 557 -0.92 9.30 23.35
N PRO A 558 0.21 9.76 22.79
CA PRO A 558 1.47 9.01 22.83
C PRO A 558 2.11 8.92 24.22
N HIS A 559 1.76 9.79 25.14
CA HIS A 559 2.32 9.86 26.49
C HIS A 559 1.46 9.17 27.54
N ASN A 560 0.32 8.60 27.16
CA ASN A 560 -0.54 7.85 28.07
C ASN A 560 0.15 6.55 28.50
N ASN A 561 0.32 6.35 29.80
CA ASN A 561 0.94 5.13 30.32
C ASN A 561 -0.07 4.09 30.81
N ASP A 562 -1.34 4.46 30.90
CA ASP A 562 -2.42 3.64 31.46
C ASP A 562 -3.22 2.95 30.36
N ASP A 563 -3.41 3.62 29.21
CA ASP A 563 -4.16 3.13 28.06
C ASP A 563 -3.39 3.30 26.74
N LEU A 564 -3.71 2.48 25.73
CA LEU A 564 -3.23 2.64 24.36
C LEU A 564 -3.57 4.03 23.83
N VAL A 565 -4.79 4.45 24.07
CA VAL A 565 -5.35 5.79 23.81
C VAL A 565 -6.42 6.08 24.87
N GLY A 566 -6.37 7.26 25.46
CA GLY A 566 -7.39 7.70 26.40
C GLY A 566 -8.73 7.93 25.71
N SER A 567 -9.82 7.61 26.38
CA SER A 567 -11.18 7.69 25.81
C SER A 567 -11.60 9.10 25.37
N GLU A 568 -11.00 10.13 25.94
CA GLU A 568 -11.23 11.52 25.54
C GLU A 568 -10.55 11.85 24.20
N ALA A 569 -9.27 11.46 24.06
CA ALA A 569 -8.52 11.64 22.81
C ALA A 569 -9.13 10.80 21.67
N ASP A 570 -9.50 9.54 21.94
CA ASP A 570 -10.17 8.67 20.98
C ASP A 570 -11.49 9.28 20.47
N ARG A 571 -12.35 9.76 21.38
CA ARG A 571 -13.63 10.39 21.00
C ARG A 571 -13.46 11.72 20.28
N TYR A 572 -12.38 12.46 20.51
CA TYR A 572 -12.11 13.71 19.83
C TYR A 572 -11.53 13.49 18.44
N TRP A 573 -10.44 12.71 18.34
CA TRP A 573 -9.73 12.46 17.06
C TRP A 573 -10.39 11.41 16.19
N LYS A 574 -11.08 10.42 16.78
CA LYS A 574 -11.81 9.33 16.10
C LYS A 574 -10.92 8.55 15.12
N ASP A 575 -11.33 8.53 13.87
CA ASP A 575 -10.59 7.97 12.75
C ASP A 575 -9.66 9.00 12.10
N VAL A 576 -8.72 8.53 11.29
CA VAL A 576 -7.88 9.35 10.44
C VAL A 576 -8.73 9.90 9.29
N ASP A 577 -8.83 11.24 9.18
CA ASP A 577 -9.62 11.88 8.12
C ASP A 577 -8.97 11.74 6.75
N LEU A 578 -7.65 11.88 6.68
CA LEU A 578 -6.85 11.71 5.46
C LEU A 578 -5.60 10.90 5.74
N TYR A 579 -5.45 9.80 5.03
CA TYR A 579 -4.29 8.93 5.07
C TYR A 579 -3.59 8.89 3.73
N ILE A 580 -2.28 9.17 3.69
CA ILE A 580 -1.48 9.17 2.46
C ILE A 580 -0.37 8.13 2.56
N GLY A 581 -0.25 7.27 1.55
CA GLY A 581 0.77 6.23 1.52
C GLY A 581 0.74 5.37 0.25
N GLY A 582 1.71 4.47 0.13
CA GLY A 582 1.91 3.65 -1.06
C GLY A 582 0.84 2.57 -1.27
N THR A 583 0.54 2.24 -2.52
CA THR A 583 -0.41 1.18 -2.89
C THR A 583 0.07 -0.22 -2.53
N GLU A 584 1.37 -0.43 -2.34
CA GLU A 584 1.97 -1.70 -1.94
C GLU A 584 1.46 -2.21 -0.58
N HIS A 585 0.88 -1.32 0.22
CA HIS A 585 0.31 -1.65 1.53
C HIS A 585 -1.16 -2.09 1.49
N ALA A 586 -1.78 -2.12 0.31
CA ALA A 586 -3.22 -2.38 0.12
C ALA A 586 -3.70 -3.70 0.74
N THR A 587 -2.94 -4.78 0.56
CA THR A 587 -3.28 -6.14 1.00
C THR A 587 -2.53 -6.61 2.25
N GLY A 588 -1.64 -5.79 2.78
CA GLY A 588 -0.88 -6.03 4.01
C GLY A 588 -1.32 -5.10 5.14
N HIS A 589 -0.55 -4.03 5.36
CA HIS A 589 -0.75 -3.06 6.44
C HIS A 589 -2.20 -2.58 6.58
N LEU A 590 -2.87 -2.21 5.48
CA LEU A 590 -4.24 -1.69 5.54
C LEU A 590 -5.25 -2.73 6.03
N ILE A 591 -5.12 -4.00 5.63
CA ILE A 591 -5.99 -5.08 6.13
C ILE A 591 -5.71 -5.33 7.60
N TYR A 592 -4.45 -5.36 8.03
CA TYR A 592 -4.10 -5.59 9.44
C TYR A 592 -4.54 -4.44 10.34
N SER A 593 -4.38 -3.19 9.91
CA SER A 593 -4.88 -2.02 10.66
C SER A 593 -6.40 -2.06 10.82
N ARG A 594 -7.14 -2.38 9.75
CA ARG A 594 -8.60 -2.53 9.79
C ARG A 594 -9.05 -3.70 10.69
N PHE A 595 -8.34 -4.81 10.66
CA PHE A 595 -8.58 -5.94 11.54
C PHE A 595 -8.34 -5.55 13.02
N TRP A 596 -7.22 -4.89 13.31
CA TRP A 596 -6.86 -4.45 14.65
C TRP A 596 -7.87 -3.49 15.23
N ASP A 597 -8.30 -2.53 14.42
CA ASP A 597 -9.29 -1.53 14.80
C ASP A 597 -10.65 -2.18 15.13
N LYS A 598 -11.13 -3.08 14.25
CA LYS A 598 -12.37 -3.84 14.48
C LYS A 598 -12.32 -4.66 15.77
N PHE A 599 -11.17 -5.28 16.04
CA PHE A 599 -10.98 -6.02 17.29
C PHE A 599 -11.06 -5.09 18.51
N LEU A 600 -10.35 -3.96 18.48
CA LEU A 600 -10.37 -2.99 19.57
C LEU A 600 -11.76 -2.36 19.76
N TYR A 601 -12.48 -2.11 18.66
CA TYR A 601 -13.86 -1.66 18.67
C TYR A 601 -14.80 -2.68 19.33
N ASP A 602 -14.70 -3.96 18.97
CA ASP A 602 -15.49 -5.04 19.56
C ASP A 602 -15.31 -5.13 21.08
N MET A 603 -14.09 -4.87 21.54
CA MET A 603 -13.71 -4.92 22.95
C MET A 603 -13.98 -3.58 23.68
N GLY A 604 -14.47 -2.55 23.00
CA GLY A 604 -14.84 -1.25 23.57
C GLY A 604 -13.65 -0.31 23.88
N TYR A 605 -12.50 -0.51 23.23
CA TYR A 605 -11.31 0.33 23.45
C TYR A 605 -11.24 1.55 22.53
N VAL A 606 -11.93 1.51 21.39
CA VAL A 606 -12.00 2.60 20.41
C VAL A 606 -13.44 2.85 19.96
N CYS A 607 -13.72 4.06 19.50
CA CYS A 607 -15.09 4.50 19.17
C CYS A 607 -15.49 4.27 17.70
N GLU A 608 -14.55 4.01 16.81
CA GLU A 608 -14.79 3.75 15.38
C GLU A 608 -14.35 2.33 15.02
N ASP A 609 -14.97 1.74 13.98
CA ASP A 609 -14.65 0.37 13.51
C ASP A 609 -13.81 0.34 12.22
N GLU A 610 -13.40 1.50 11.72
CA GLU A 610 -12.50 1.68 10.59
C GLU A 610 -11.48 2.78 10.89
N PRO A 611 -10.17 2.53 10.68
CA PRO A 611 -9.13 3.46 11.10
C PRO A 611 -8.95 4.67 10.19
N PHE A 612 -9.23 4.52 8.88
CA PHE A 612 -8.87 5.50 7.85
C PHE A 612 -10.06 5.83 6.96
N ARG A 613 -10.58 7.05 7.05
CA ARG A 613 -11.76 7.48 6.29
C ARG A 613 -11.47 7.64 4.81
N LYS A 614 -10.51 8.52 4.48
CA LYS A 614 -10.06 8.78 3.12
C LYS A 614 -8.62 8.34 2.95
N LEU A 615 -8.34 7.61 1.87
CA LEU A 615 -7.01 7.19 1.50
C LEU A 615 -6.64 7.73 0.12
N VAL A 616 -5.45 8.32 0.04
CA VAL A 616 -4.85 8.76 -1.22
C VAL A 616 -3.52 8.03 -1.40
N ASN A 617 -3.40 7.31 -2.50
CA ASN A 617 -2.15 6.65 -2.85
C ASN A 617 -1.35 7.56 -3.78
N GLN A 618 -0.14 7.94 -3.34
CA GLN A 618 0.80 8.63 -4.22
C GLN A 618 1.47 7.63 -5.17
N GLY A 619 1.78 8.13 -6.38
CA GLY A 619 2.67 7.43 -7.29
C GLY A 619 4.11 7.44 -6.80
N MET A 620 5.00 6.83 -7.56
CA MET A 620 6.43 6.79 -7.25
C MET A 620 7.20 7.85 -8.05
N ILE A 621 8.17 8.51 -7.41
CA ILE A 621 9.23 9.20 -8.13
C ILE A 621 10.21 8.13 -8.62
N GLN A 622 10.37 8.05 -9.92
CA GLN A 622 11.28 7.11 -10.56
C GLN A 622 12.65 7.76 -10.80
N GLY A 623 13.69 6.96 -10.70
CA GLY A 623 15.06 7.38 -11.01
C GLY A 623 15.43 7.09 -12.47
N ARG A 624 16.31 7.90 -12.99
CA ARG A 624 17.01 7.57 -14.23
C ARG A 624 18.21 6.70 -13.91
N SER A 625 18.14 5.40 -14.24
CA SER A 625 19.30 4.51 -14.18
C SER A 625 20.17 4.69 -15.41
N ASN A 626 21.48 4.64 -15.22
CA ASN A 626 22.46 4.64 -16.31
C ASN A 626 23.14 3.28 -16.36
N PHE A 627 23.52 2.84 -17.56
CA PHE A 627 24.11 1.54 -17.80
C PHE A 627 25.43 1.63 -18.53
N VAL A 628 26.36 0.78 -18.11
CA VAL A 628 27.56 0.45 -18.88
C VAL A 628 27.45 -1.01 -19.35
N TYR A 629 28.05 -1.31 -20.50
CA TYR A 629 27.94 -2.61 -21.15
C TYR A 629 29.29 -3.31 -21.15
N ARG A 630 29.42 -4.33 -20.27
CA ARG A 630 30.63 -5.12 -20.14
C ARG A 630 30.65 -6.21 -21.19
N ILE A 631 31.71 -6.31 -21.97
CA ILE A 631 31.92 -7.41 -22.92
C ILE A 631 32.16 -8.70 -22.13
N VAL A 632 31.36 -9.74 -22.40
CA VAL A 632 31.38 -11.02 -21.67
C VAL A 632 32.80 -11.61 -21.60
N GLY A 633 33.20 -12.03 -20.41
CA GLY A 633 34.52 -12.64 -20.17
C GLY A 633 35.71 -11.65 -20.12
N THR A 634 35.45 -10.33 -20.14
CA THR A 634 36.51 -9.32 -20.12
C THR A 634 36.24 -8.24 -19.07
N ASN A 635 37.20 -7.32 -18.87
CA ASN A 635 37.03 -6.06 -18.16
C ASN A 635 36.98 -4.86 -19.13
N LYS A 636 36.43 -5.08 -20.35
CA LYS A 636 36.22 -4.05 -21.36
C LYS A 636 34.75 -3.65 -21.43
N PHE A 637 34.53 -2.36 -21.52
CA PHE A 637 33.20 -1.75 -21.55
C PHE A 637 32.99 -1.05 -22.89
N VAL A 638 31.85 -1.32 -23.52
CA VAL A 638 31.54 -0.74 -24.85
C VAL A 638 30.42 0.30 -24.73
N SER A 639 30.57 1.42 -25.41
CA SER A 639 29.57 2.48 -25.49
C SER A 639 28.25 1.98 -26.09
N VAL A 640 27.11 2.54 -25.65
CA VAL A 640 25.75 2.06 -25.98
C VAL A 640 25.49 1.93 -27.48
N GLY A 641 26.01 2.87 -28.31
CA GLY A 641 25.82 2.81 -29.76
C GLY A 641 26.60 1.71 -30.47
N LEU A 642 27.56 1.07 -29.80
CA LEU A 642 28.41 0.00 -30.33
C LEU A 642 28.09 -1.36 -29.70
N LYS A 643 27.17 -1.44 -28.69
CA LYS A 643 26.94 -2.64 -27.91
C LYS A 643 26.50 -3.86 -28.70
N ASP A 644 25.73 -3.65 -29.77
CA ASP A 644 25.19 -4.73 -30.60
C ASP A 644 26.27 -5.47 -31.43
N ASN A 645 27.50 -4.93 -31.45
CA ASN A 645 28.65 -5.61 -32.05
C ASN A 645 29.34 -6.62 -31.14
N TYR A 646 28.91 -6.73 -29.89
CA TYR A 646 29.52 -7.55 -28.87
C TYR A 646 28.47 -8.30 -28.03
N GLU A 647 28.82 -9.43 -27.48
CA GLU A 647 28.04 -10.05 -26.43
C GLU A 647 28.32 -9.32 -25.11
N THR A 648 27.31 -8.68 -24.53
CA THR A 648 27.49 -7.78 -23.38
C THR A 648 26.60 -8.11 -22.20
N THR A 649 27.07 -7.77 -21.00
CA THR A 649 26.28 -7.74 -19.77
C THR A 649 26.08 -6.29 -19.38
N GLU A 650 24.81 -5.91 -19.16
CA GLU A 650 24.42 -4.57 -18.69
C GLU A 650 24.68 -4.44 -17.18
N ILE A 651 25.30 -3.35 -16.77
CA ILE A 651 25.63 -3.06 -15.37
C ILE A 651 25.17 -1.64 -15.05
N HIS A 652 24.37 -1.51 -13.98
CA HIS A 652 23.98 -0.20 -13.43
C HIS A 652 25.22 0.56 -12.95
N VAL A 653 25.25 1.86 -13.23
CA VAL A 653 26.35 2.77 -12.84
C VAL A 653 25.80 3.96 -12.06
N ASP A 654 26.61 4.45 -11.09
CA ASP A 654 26.23 5.56 -10.23
C ASP A 654 25.91 6.81 -11.04
N ILE A 655 24.73 7.40 -10.80
CA ILE A 655 24.27 8.61 -11.46
C ILE A 655 25.25 9.79 -11.33
N ASN A 656 26.02 9.84 -10.24
CA ASN A 656 26.95 10.93 -9.97
C ASN A 656 28.20 10.94 -10.83
N ILE A 657 28.53 9.80 -11.47
CA ILE A 657 29.68 9.67 -12.40
C ILE A 657 29.26 9.66 -13.87
N VAL A 658 28.00 10.03 -14.14
CA VAL A 658 27.47 10.17 -15.52
C VAL A 658 26.94 11.59 -15.72
N ARG A 659 27.38 12.28 -16.76
CA ARG A 659 26.91 13.63 -17.12
C ARG A 659 26.49 13.69 -18.59
N ASN A 660 25.23 14.06 -18.84
CA ASN A 660 24.67 14.10 -20.22
C ASN A 660 24.94 12.80 -20.98
N ASP A 661 24.69 11.66 -20.35
CA ASP A 661 24.92 10.30 -20.87
C ASP A 661 26.39 9.89 -21.03
N LYS A 662 27.35 10.78 -20.73
CA LYS A 662 28.76 10.51 -20.81
C LYS A 662 29.29 10.03 -19.47
N LEU A 663 30.00 8.91 -19.49
CA LEU A 663 30.66 8.34 -18.31
C LEU A 663 31.94 9.09 -17.99
N ASP A 664 32.12 9.46 -16.72
CA ASP A 664 33.41 9.81 -16.17
C ASP A 664 34.23 8.51 -15.95
N MET A 665 35.07 8.16 -16.94
CA MET A 665 35.83 6.90 -16.94
C MET A 665 36.84 6.81 -15.79
N GLU A 666 37.39 7.92 -15.33
CA GLU A 666 38.33 7.93 -14.19
C GLU A 666 37.59 7.74 -12.86
N ALA A 667 36.43 8.36 -12.69
CA ALA A 667 35.56 8.14 -11.56
C ALA A 667 35.06 6.69 -11.54
N PHE A 668 34.74 6.11 -12.72
CA PHE A 668 34.28 4.74 -12.83
C PHE A 668 35.36 3.73 -12.39
N ARG A 669 36.62 3.91 -12.79
CA ARG A 669 37.74 3.07 -12.34
C ARG A 669 37.94 3.12 -10.83
N LYS A 670 37.63 4.24 -10.20
CA LYS A 670 37.75 4.45 -8.73
C LYS A 670 36.53 4.01 -7.97
N TRP A 671 35.41 3.84 -8.65
CA TRP A 671 34.10 3.55 -8.01
C TRP A 671 34.06 2.16 -7.36
N ARG A 672 34.66 1.15 -8.03
CA ARG A 672 34.77 -0.20 -7.48
C ARG A 672 36.12 -0.84 -7.81
N PRO A 673 36.72 -1.62 -6.88
CA PRO A 673 38.01 -2.26 -7.09
C PRO A 673 38.05 -3.13 -8.36
N GLU A 674 36.96 -3.82 -8.69
CA GLU A 674 36.88 -4.68 -9.88
C GLU A 674 36.94 -3.94 -11.22
N PHE A 675 36.79 -2.62 -11.19
CA PHE A 675 36.83 -1.76 -12.39
C PHE A 675 38.13 -0.95 -12.50
N ALA A 676 39.08 -1.14 -11.59
CA ALA A 676 40.31 -0.35 -11.53
C ALA A 676 41.12 -0.39 -12.84
N ASP A 677 41.07 -1.50 -13.55
CA ASP A 677 41.74 -1.76 -14.84
C ASP A 677 40.78 -1.75 -16.03
N ALA A 678 39.59 -1.16 -15.89
CA ALA A 678 38.59 -1.14 -16.94
C ALA A 678 39.11 -0.45 -18.22
N GLU A 679 38.92 -1.10 -19.36
CA GLU A 679 39.18 -0.55 -20.70
C GLU A 679 37.85 -0.18 -21.36
N PHE A 680 37.88 0.84 -22.24
CA PHE A 680 36.68 1.37 -22.86
C PHE A 680 36.74 1.35 -24.37
N VAL A 681 35.69 0.91 -25.03
CA VAL A 681 35.45 1.03 -26.47
C VAL A 681 34.54 2.24 -26.67
N LEU A 682 35.11 3.32 -27.16
CA LEU A 682 34.52 4.62 -27.25
C LEU A 682 33.76 4.85 -28.57
N GLU A 683 32.72 5.67 -28.47
CA GLU A 683 31.96 6.19 -29.59
C GLU A 683 32.34 7.68 -29.76
N ASN A 684 32.92 8.04 -30.92
CA ASN A 684 33.42 9.41 -31.18
C ASN A 684 34.34 9.99 -30.10
N GLY A 685 35.15 9.14 -29.46
CA GLY A 685 36.11 9.55 -28.43
C GLY A 685 35.51 9.68 -27.00
N GLU A 686 34.20 9.36 -26.82
CA GLU A 686 33.49 9.41 -25.54
C GLU A 686 32.83 8.07 -25.22
N TYR A 687 32.62 7.79 -23.95
CA TYR A 687 31.83 6.66 -23.53
C TYR A 687 30.39 7.11 -23.23
N ILE A 688 29.45 6.65 -24.03
CA ILE A 688 28.03 6.96 -23.89
C ILE A 688 27.33 5.81 -23.16
N CYS A 689 26.71 6.11 -22.04
CA CYS A 689 25.91 5.16 -21.26
C CYS A 689 24.53 4.93 -21.89
N GLY A 690 23.98 3.73 -21.72
CA GLY A 690 22.56 3.50 -21.85
C GLY A 690 21.79 4.07 -20.65
N TRP A 691 20.47 4.20 -20.76
CA TRP A 691 19.64 4.64 -19.65
C TRP A 691 18.21 4.06 -19.73
N ALA A 692 17.57 3.97 -18.58
CA ALA A 692 16.16 3.66 -18.44
C ALA A 692 15.54 4.37 -17.23
N VAL A 693 14.22 4.55 -17.25
CA VAL A 693 13.48 5.02 -16.09
C VAL A 693 13.06 3.81 -15.26
N GLU A 694 13.53 3.76 -14.03
CA GLU A 694 13.31 2.64 -13.12
C GLU A 694 12.90 3.14 -11.73
N LYS A 695 12.50 2.20 -10.85
CA LYS A 695 12.31 2.51 -9.43
C LYS A 695 13.59 3.11 -8.84
N MET A 696 13.47 4.23 -8.14
CA MET A 696 14.60 4.84 -7.43
C MET A 696 15.01 3.96 -6.27
N SER A 697 16.21 3.42 -6.31
CA SER A 697 16.77 2.58 -5.24
C SER A 697 18.30 2.58 -5.24
N LYS A 698 18.90 2.26 -4.10
CA LYS A 698 20.36 2.17 -3.95
C LYS A 698 20.98 1.10 -4.84
N SER A 699 20.30 -0.03 -5.01
CA SER A 699 20.77 -1.13 -5.86
C SER A 699 20.82 -0.78 -7.34
N MET A 700 20.04 0.22 -7.76
CA MET A 700 20.02 0.75 -9.13
C MET A 700 20.95 1.95 -9.32
N TYR A 701 21.63 2.42 -8.24
CA TYR A 701 22.55 3.57 -8.27
C TYR A 701 21.97 4.86 -8.88
N ASN A 702 20.66 5.03 -8.78
CA ASN A 702 19.88 6.13 -9.36
C ASN A 702 19.22 7.04 -8.31
N VAL A 703 19.71 7.01 -7.08
CA VAL A 703 19.16 7.77 -5.95
C VAL A 703 19.61 9.24 -6.04
N VAL A 704 18.63 10.15 -5.92
CA VAL A 704 18.87 11.59 -5.74
C VAL A 704 18.61 11.94 -4.28
N ASN A 705 19.59 12.58 -3.63
CA ASN A 705 19.52 12.97 -2.21
C ASN A 705 18.75 14.30 -2.07
N PRO A 706 17.70 14.38 -1.25
CA PRO A 706 16.98 15.64 -1.01
C PRO A 706 17.85 16.72 -0.38
N ASP A 707 18.89 16.37 0.39
CA ASP A 707 19.81 17.35 0.95
C ASP A 707 20.56 18.13 -0.13
N ASP A 708 20.97 17.49 -1.21
CA ASP A 708 21.69 18.14 -2.31
C ASP A 708 20.77 19.13 -3.01
N ILE A 709 19.51 18.77 -3.17
CA ILE A 709 18.49 19.66 -3.76
C ILE A 709 18.22 20.85 -2.82
N CYS A 710 18.03 20.62 -1.53
CA CYS A 710 17.82 21.68 -0.54
C CYS A 710 19.04 22.60 -0.44
N ASN A 711 20.26 22.05 -0.49
CA ASN A 711 21.50 22.86 -0.47
C ASN A 711 21.62 23.80 -1.69
N THR A 712 21.19 23.31 -2.85
CA THR A 712 21.35 24.03 -4.12
C THR A 712 20.21 25.00 -4.39
N TYR A 713 18.96 24.58 -4.12
CA TYR A 713 17.75 25.29 -4.54
C TYR A 713 16.84 25.74 -3.40
N GLY A 714 16.99 25.15 -2.21
CA GLY A 714 16.13 25.39 -1.05
C GLY A 714 14.98 24.38 -0.93
N ALA A 715 14.46 24.27 0.30
CA ALA A 715 13.37 23.33 0.64
C ALA A 715 12.04 23.70 -0.05
N ASP A 716 11.69 24.99 -0.09
CA ASP A 716 10.47 25.45 -0.77
C ASP A 716 10.50 25.13 -2.27
N THR A 717 11.66 25.20 -2.92
CA THR A 717 11.82 24.79 -4.32
C THR A 717 11.61 23.29 -4.49
N LEU A 718 12.18 22.46 -3.59
CA LEU A 718 11.96 21.01 -3.60
C LEU A 718 10.48 20.67 -3.46
N ARG A 719 9.80 21.25 -2.47
CA ARG A 719 8.38 21.03 -2.20
C ARG A 719 7.50 21.34 -3.41
N LEU A 720 7.69 22.51 -3.99
CA LEU A 720 6.97 22.94 -5.20
C LEU A 720 7.29 22.05 -6.39
N TYR A 721 8.56 21.68 -6.58
CA TYR A 721 8.96 20.88 -7.73
C TYR A 721 8.38 19.47 -7.71
N GLU A 722 8.38 18.80 -6.58
CA GLU A 722 7.77 17.47 -6.48
C GLU A 722 6.26 17.48 -6.79
N MET A 723 5.57 18.52 -6.35
CA MET A 723 4.15 18.69 -6.65
C MET A 723 3.89 19.14 -8.10
N PHE A 724 4.85 19.83 -8.73
CA PHE A 724 4.73 20.31 -10.09
C PHE A 724 4.96 19.22 -11.16
N LEU A 725 5.69 18.15 -10.82
CA LEU A 725 6.03 17.06 -11.75
C LEU A 725 4.81 16.37 -12.37
N GLY A 726 3.63 16.43 -11.76
CA GLY A 726 2.40 15.84 -12.28
C GLY A 726 1.39 15.47 -11.20
N PRO A 727 0.27 14.85 -11.55
CA PRO A 727 -0.73 14.39 -10.61
C PRO A 727 -0.12 13.48 -9.55
N ILE A 728 -0.57 13.62 -8.28
CA ILE A 728 0.04 12.90 -7.15
C ILE A 728 -0.04 11.38 -7.29
N GLU A 729 -1.10 10.87 -7.86
CA GLU A 729 -1.37 9.44 -7.98
C GLU A 729 -0.53 8.75 -9.06
N GLN A 730 0.10 9.53 -9.94
CA GLN A 730 0.88 8.99 -11.05
C GLN A 730 2.36 8.87 -10.71
N SER A 731 2.98 7.76 -11.13
CA SER A 731 4.44 7.64 -11.11
C SER A 731 5.06 8.54 -12.16
N LYS A 732 6.19 9.16 -11.84
CA LYS A 732 6.83 10.18 -12.66
C LYS A 732 8.35 10.14 -12.53
N PRO A 733 9.09 10.35 -13.64
CA PRO A 733 10.55 10.39 -13.57
C PRO A 733 11.04 11.70 -12.94
N TRP A 734 12.09 11.60 -12.12
CA TRP A 734 12.82 12.75 -11.62
C TRP A 734 13.71 13.32 -12.73
N ASP A 735 13.58 14.64 -12.98
CA ASP A 735 14.49 15.39 -13.85
C ASP A 735 14.97 16.65 -13.14
N THR A 736 16.23 16.66 -12.70
CA THR A 736 16.81 17.79 -11.99
C THR A 736 16.84 19.08 -12.82
N LYS A 737 16.83 19.01 -14.17
CA LYS A 737 16.81 20.18 -15.03
C LYS A 737 15.52 21.00 -14.95
N GLY A 738 14.40 20.37 -14.62
CA GLY A 738 13.09 21.04 -14.49
C GLY A 738 12.97 21.94 -13.27
N ILE A 739 13.80 21.73 -12.26
CA ILE A 739 13.72 22.44 -10.96
C ILE A 739 14.04 23.95 -11.07
N ASP A 740 14.87 24.34 -12.04
CA ASP A 740 15.24 25.74 -12.27
C ASP A 740 14.03 26.65 -12.57
N GLY A 741 13.01 26.10 -13.22
CA GLY A 741 11.76 26.82 -13.50
C GLY A 741 11.05 27.25 -12.24
N VAL A 742 10.95 26.33 -11.28
CA VAL A 742 10.31 26.56 -9.97
C VAL A 742 11.15 27.51 -9.10
N ASN A 743 12.47 27.36 -9.10
CA ASN A 743 13.35 28.30 -8.38
C ASN A 743 13.23 29.73 -8.91
N ARG A 744 13.16 29.92 -10.24
CA ARG A 744 12.92 31.24 -10.85
C ARG A 744 11.55 31.80 -10.47
N PHE A 745 10.53 30.97 -10.36
CA PHE A 745 9.22 31.39 -9.89
C PHE A 745 9.29 31.98 -8.48
N LEU A 746 9.93 31.32 -7.50
CA LEU A 746 10.09 31.83 -6.14
C LEU A 746 10.86 33.16 -6.11
N ARG A 747 11.92 33.28 -6.91
CA ARG A 747 12.66 34.56 -7.05
C ARG A 747 11.79 35.67 -7.65
N LYS A 748 10.92 35.35 -8.59
CA LYS A 748 9.96 36.30 -9.17
C LYS A 748 8.90 36.70 -8.14
N PHE A 749 8.41 35.73 -7.38
CA PHE A 749 7.45 35.96 -6.30
C PHE A 749 8.04 36.90 -5.23
N TRP A 750 9.31 36.69 -4.81
CA TRP A 750 10.01 37.57 -3.89
C TRP A 750 10.08 39.02 -4.38
N LYS A 751 10.30 39.23 -5.68
CA LYS A 751 10.38 40.55 -6.31
C LYS A 751 9.05 41.33 -6.35
N LEU A 752 7.91 40.71 -6.03
CA LEU A 752 6.66 41.46 -5.81
C LEU A 752 6.71 42.27 -4.51
N PHE A 753 7.54 41.87 -3.56
CA PHE A 753 7.64 42.47 -2.23
C PHE A 753 8.89 43.35 -2.05
N TYR A 754 9.94 43.08 -2.79
CA TYR A 754 11.21 43.75 -2.70
C TYR A 754 11.75 44.25 -4.04
N ASP A 755 12.21 45.50 -4.05
CA ASP A 755 13.04 46.06 -5.14
C ASP A 755 14.43 46.32 -4.55
N GLY A 756 15.38 45.48 -4.90
CA GLY A 756 16.69 45.44 -4.24
C GLY A 756 16.54 45.15 -2.73
N GLU A 757 16.94 46.10 -1.88
CA GLU A 757 16.79 45.99 -0.43
C GLU A 757 15.54 46.66 0.11
N ASN A 758 14.77 47.34 -0.74
CA ASN A 758 13.60 48.09 -0.33
C ASN A 758 12.36 47.23 -0.32
N PHE A 759 11.66 47.21 0.81
CA PHE A 759 10.32 46.64 0.90
C PHE A 759 9.32 47.59 0.22
N ILE A 760 8.62 47.12 -0.81
CA ILE A 760 7.81 47.99 -1.70
C ILE A 760 6.30 47.84 -1.51
N VAL A 761 5.85 47.00 -0.60
CA VAL A 761 4.43 46.78 -0.36
C VAL A 761 3.80 48.03 0.23
N ASN A 762 2.65 48.45 -0.30
CA ASN A 762 1.93 49.66 0.05
C ASN A 762 0.45 49.40 0.35
N GLU A 763 -0.21 50.40 0.95
CA GLU A 763 -1.65 50.35 1.34
C GLU A 763 -2.58 50.94 0.25
N GLU A 764 -2.15 51.12 -0.97
CA GLU A 764 -2.98 51.62 -2.03
C GLU A 764 -4.17 50.68 -2.34
N ALA A 765 -5.27 51.23 -2.78
CA ALA A 765 -6.45 50.45 -3.16
C ALA A 765 -6.13 49.48 -4.32
N PRO A 766 -6.62 48.26 -4.29
CA PRO A 766 -6.35 47.27 -5.32
C PRO A 766 -7.01 47.66 -6.65
N MET A 767 -6.34 47.38 -7.76
CA MET A 767 -6.96 47.53 -9.08
C MET A 767 -7.92 46.36 -9.37
N LYS A 768 -8.92 46.60 -10.21
CA LYS A 768 -9.92 45.61 -10.61
C LYS A 768 -9.26 44.34 -11.21
N GLU A 769 -8.24 44.54 -12.03
CA GLU A 769 -7.52 43.45 -12.71
C GLU A 769 -6.70 42.60 -11.72
N ASP A 770 -6.15 43.23 -10.67
CA ASP A 770 -5.40 42.52 -9.62
C ASP A 770 -6.36 41.71 -8.76
N LEU A 771 -7.53 42.26 -8.37
CA LEU A 771 -8.58 41.52 -7.69
C LEU A 771 -9.08 40.32 -8.49
N LYS A 772 -9.26 40.50 -9.80
CA LYS A 772 -9.68 39.43 -10.71
C LYS A 772 -8.64 38.29 -10.74
N THR A 773 -7.37 38.62 -10.89
CA THR A 773 -6.28 37.66 -10.86
C THR A 773 -6.25 36.91 -9.53
N LEU A 774 -6.34 37.62 -8.40
CA LEU A 774 -6.33 37.04 -7.07
C LEU A 774 -7.52 36.11 -6.84
N HIS A 775 -8.76 36.54 -7.13
CA HIS A 775 -9.95 35.71 -6.84
C HIS A 775 -10.07 34.52 -7.78
N LYS A 776 -9.66 34.61 -9.04
CA LYS A 776 -9.50 33.43 -9.91
C LYS A 776 -8.50 32.42 -9.29
N LEU A 777 -7.40 32.91 -8.74
CA LEU A 777 -6.41 32.06 -8.08
C LEU A 777 -6.97 31.42 -6.80
N ILE A 778 -7.67 32.19 -5.95
CA ILE A 778 -8.30 31.66 -4.72
C ILE A 778 -9.20 30.46 -5.04
N GLY A 779 -10.14 30.64 -5.97
CA GLY A 779 -11.08 29.58 -6.35
C GLY A 779 -10.36 28.35 -6.95
N LYS A 780 -9.36 28.60 -7.79
CA LYS A 780 -8.56 27.51 -8.40
C LYS A 780 -7.77 26.74 -7.36
N VAL A 781 -7.03 27.41 -6.48
CA VAL A 781 -6.18 26.77 -5.46
C VAL A 781 -7.02 25.99 -4.45
N GLN A 782 -8.14 26.55 -3.99
CA GLN A 782 -9.05 25.84 -3.10
C GLN A 782 -9.53 24.53 -3.73
N THR A 783 -10.07 24.60 -4.95
CA THR A 783 -10.56 23.41 -5.67
C THR A 783 -9.45 22.37 -5.90
N ASP A 784 -8.27 22.83 -6.28
CA ASP A 784 -7.14 21.95 -6.57
C ASP A 784 -6.60 21.25 -5.34
N ILE A 785 -6.48 21.94 -4.19
CA ILE A 785 -6.04 21.32 -2.94
C ILE A 785 -7.05 20.25 -2.52
N GLU A 786 -8.33 20.52 -2.56
CA GLU A 786 -9.38 19.58 -2.18
C GLU A 786 -9.43 18.35 -3.07
N ASN A 787 -8.98 18.46 -4.33
CA ASN A 787 -8.88 17.38 -5.30
C ASN A 787 -7.44 16.83 -5.49
N PHE A 788 -6.49 17.23 -4.67
CA PHE A 788 -5.07 16.82 -4.78
C PHE A 788 -4.41 17.13 -6.13
N SER A 789 -4.90 18.15 -6.82
CA SER A 789 -4.40 18.62 -8.12
C SER A 789 -3.32 19.70 -7.95
N TYR A 790 -2.29 19.43 -7.16
CA TYR A 790 -1.28 20.41 -6.76
C TYR A 790 -0.47 20.98 -7.93
N ASN A 791 -0.21 20.16 -8.96
CA ASN A 791 0.51 20.60 -10.16
C ASN A 791 -0.21 21.74 -10.89
N THR A 792 -1.54 21.72 -10.94
CA THR A 792 -2.33 22.79 -11.56
C THR A 792 -2.41 24.03 -10.69
N SER A 793 -2.40 23.89 -9.34
CA SER A 793 -2.25 25.03 -8.42
C SER A 793 -0.95 25.77 -8.66
N ILE A 794 0.18 25.04 -8.77
CA ILE A 794 1.50 25.67 -8.97
C ILE A 794 1.54 26.41 -10.30
N SER A 795 0.98 25.83 -11.36
CA SER A 795 0.85 26.50 -12.65
C SER A 795 0.00 27.77 -12.53
N ALA A 796 -1.09 27.74 -11.78
CA ALA A 796 -1.93 28.90 -11.53
C ALA A 796 -1.21 29.99 -10.73
N PHE A 797 -0.41 29.63 -9.75
CA PHE A 797 0.47 30.57 -9.03
C PHE A 797 1.47 31.24 -9.98
N MET A 798 2.12 30.47 -10.85
CA MET A 798 3.07 31.03 -11.84
C MET A 798 2.42 32.04 -12.76
N ILE A 799 1.21 31.76 -13.24
CA ILE A 799 0.44 32.68 -14.09
C ILE A 799 0.08 33.95 -13.32
N ALA A 800 -0.48 33.83 -12.13
CA ALA A 800 -0.89 34.96 -11.31
C ALA A 800 0.29 35.87 -10.94
N VAL A 801 1.44 35.28 -10.56
CA VAL A 801 2.66 36.05 -10.25
C VAL A 801 3.20 36.76 -11.50
N ASN A 802 3.11 36.15 -12.67
CA ASN A 802 3.48 36.80 -13.91
C ASN A 802 2.58 38.01 -14.18
N ASP A 803 1.26 37.86 -14.12
CA ASP A 803 0.29 38.92 -14.34
C ASP A 803 0.47 40.09 -13.36
N LEU A 804 0.65 39.81 -12.07
CA LEU A 804 0.87 40.83 -11.02
C LEU A 804 2.22 41.55 -11.21
N SER A 805 3.27 40.83 -11.62
CA SER A 805 4.59 41.41 -11.89
C SER A 805 4.55 42.34 -13.10
N ASP A 806 3.87 41.94 -14.18
CA ASP A 806 3.75 42.74 -15.40
C ASP A 806 2.99 44.03 -15.13
N ARG A 807 2.00 44.03 -14.23
CA ARG A 807 1.30 45.20 -13.75
C ARG A 807 1.99 45.92 -12.60
N LYS A 808 3.17 45.46 -12.15
CA LYS A 808 3.92 46.04 -11.02
C LYS A 808 3.07 46.18 -9.77
N CYS A 809 2.28 45.16 -9.46
CA CYS A 809 1.40 45.18 -8.28
C CYS A 809 2.25 45.08 -7.01
N SER A 810 2.10 46.09 -6.12
CA SER A 810 2.73 46.13 -4.78
C SER A 810 1.71 46.40 -3.67
N ARG A 811 0.44 46.16 -3.95
CA ARG A 811 -0.69 46.46 -3.04
C ARG A 811 -0.87 45.36 -2.01
N LYS A 812 -0.80 45.71 -0.72
CA LYS A 812 -0.95 44.78 0.39
C LYS A 812 -2.24 43.97 0.31
N ALA A 813 -3.37 44.61 -0.06
CA ALA A 813 -4.68 43.94 -0.21
C ALA A 813 -4.67 42.77 -1.21
N ILE A 814 -3.70 42.72 -2.13
CA ILE A 814 -3.50 41.63 -3.09
C ILE A 814 -2.39 40.66 -2.62
N LEU A 815 -1.27 41.19 -2.15
CA LEU A 815 -0.08 40.41 -1.85
C LEU A 815 -0.20 39.62 -0.54
N GLU A 816 -0.90 40.13 0.47
CA GLU A 816 -1.13 39.45 1.73
C GLU A 816 -1.96 38.17 1.58
N PRO A 817 -3.15 38.17 0.92
CA PRO A 817 -3.87 36.95 0.59
C PRO A 817 -3.06 35.99 -0.29
N LEU A 818 -2.25 36.50 -1.22
CA LEU A 818 -1.39 35.69 -2.08
C LEU A 818 -0.35 34.90 -1.27
N VAL A 819 0.25 35.51 -0.23
CA VAL A 819 1.17 34.84 0.71
C VAL A 819 0.44 33.73 1.45
N VAL A 820 -0.76 33.97 1.95
CA VAL A 820 -1.56 32.95 2.64
C VAL A 820 -1.87 31.77 1.73
N LEU A 821 -2.25 32.02 0.46
CA LEU A 821 -2.54 30.98 -0.53
C LEU A 821 -1.33 30.10 -0.85
N LEU A 822 -0.14 30.70 -0.96
CA LEU A 822 1.09 29.97 -1.31
C LEU A 822 1.70 29.28 -0.09
N SER A 823 1.38 29.71 1.13
CA SER A 823 2.04 29.22 2.36
C SER A 823 1.97 27.69 2.56
N PRO A 824 0.92 26.95 2.16
CA PRO A 824 0.94 25.49 2.23
C PRO A 824 2.02 24.85 1.35
N PHE A 825 2.32 25.43 0.21
CA PHE A 825 3.26 24.91 -0.79
C PHE A 825 4.71 25.32 -0.50
N ALA A 826 4.93 26.60 -0.15
CA ALA A 826 6.23 27.21 0.08
C ALA A 826 6.23 27.94 1.43
N PRO A 827 6.25 27.23 2.56
CA PRO A 827 6.01 27.82 3.87
C PRO A 827 7.12 28.78 4.33
N HIS A 828 8.38 28.53 4.01
CA HIS A 828 9.46 29.33 4.55
C HIS A 828 9.48 30.75 3.96
N ILE A 829 9.38 30.87 2.64
CA ILE A 829 9.32 32.20 2.00
C ILE A 829 8.08 32.98 2.41
N CYS A 830 6.94 32.27 2.57
CA CYS A 830 5.67 32.90 2.96
C CYS A 830 5.70 33.39 4.42
N GLU A 831 6.30 32.66 5.34
CA GLU A 831 6.50 33.13 6.73
C GLU A 831 7.36 34.41 6.77
N GLU A 832 8.45 34.46 6.01
CA GLU A 832 9.33 35.63 5.97
C GLU A 832 8.63 36.86 5.41
N LEU A 833 7.87 36.69 4.34
CA LEU A 833 7.09 37.77 3.74
C LEU A 833 5.91 38.20 4.64
N TRP A 834 5.30 37.26 5.35
CA TRP A 834 4.24 37.52 6.32
C TRP A 834 4.72 38.36 7.48
N GLU A 835 5.90 38.03 8.04
CA GLU A 835 6.56 38.84 9.08
C GLU A 835 6.96 40.24 8.55
N ALA A 836 7.49 40.31 7.32
CA ALA A 836 7.87 41.58 6.69
C ALA A 836 6.67 42.54 6.48
N MET A 837 5.45 42.00 6.33
CA MET A 837 4.20 42.75 6.26
C MET A 837 3.67 43.22 7.63
N GLY A 838 4.39 42.94 8.74
CA GLY A 838 4.11 43.38 10.08
C GLY A 838 3.35 42.40 10.96
N HIS A 839 3.19 41.15 10.55
CA HIS A 839 2.56 40.12 11.37
C HIS A 839 3.56 39.49 12.35
N THR A 840 3.12 39.23 13.57
CA THR A 840 3.96 38.64 14.64
C THR A 840 3.76 37.14 14.82
N GLU A 841 2.60 36.62 14.43
CA GLU A 841 2.29 35.18 14.46
C GLU A 841 2.61 34.52 13.13
N SER A 842 2.78 33.19 13.17
CA SER A 842 2.97 32.39 11.97
C SER A 842 1.83 32.53 10.97
N VAL A 843 2.13 32.55 9.69
CA VAL A 843 1.13 32.53 8.60
C VAL A 843 0.20 31.30 8.68
N SER A 844 0.64 30.23 9.33
CA SER A 844 -0.19 29.02 9.56
C SER A 844 -1.43 29.28 10.43
N LYS A 845 -1.44 30.40 11.17
CA LYS A 845 -2.60 30.86 11.97
C LYS A 845 -3.51 31.83 11.23
N ALA A 846 -3.17 32.23 10.01
CA ALA A 846 -4.01 33.07 9.17
C ALA A 846 -5.29 32.33 8.74
N THR A 847 -6.25 33.11 8.21
CA THR A 847 -7.48 32.54 7.62
C THR A 847 -7.31 32.43 6.11
N PHE A 848 -7.70 31.28 5.54
CA PHE A 848 -7.70 31.08 4.09
C PHE A 848 -8.57 32.14 3.41
N PRO A 849 -8.07 32.83 2.36
CA PRO A 849 -8.81 33.90 1.70
C PRO A 849 -10.14 33.44 1.12
N GLU A 850 -11.17 34.27 1.29
CA GLU A 850 -12.50 33.98 0.76
C GLU A 850 -12.59 34.25 -0.73
N TYR A 851 -13.18 33.32 -1.48
CA TYR A 851 -13.45 33.49 -2.90
C TYR A 851 -14.70 34.33 -3.11
N VAL A 852 -14.58 35.42 -3.88
CA VAL A 852 -15.68 36.30 -4.24
C VAL A 852 -15.86 36.25 -5.76
N GLU A 853 -16.96 35.65 -6.20
CA GLU A 853 -17.24 35.41 -7.61
C GLU A 853 -17.36 36.72 -8.41
N GLU A 854 -17.89 37.77 -7.80
CA GLU A 854 -18.09 39.08 -8.42
C GLU A 854 -16.82 39.66 -9.03
N TYR A 855 -15.65 39.44 -8.38
CA TYR A 855 -14.36 39.90 -8.91
C TYR A 855 -13.85 39.10 -10.10
N THR A 856 -14.42 37.93 -10.38
CA THR A 856 -13.99 37.07 -11.48
C THR A 856 -14.80 37.23 -12.75
N VAL A 857 -15.87 38.04 -12.70
CA VAL A 857 -16.72 38.24 -13.85
C VAL A 857 -15.93 38.89 -14.99
N GLU A 858 -16.00 38.30 -16.14
CA GLU A 858 -15.40 38.83 -17.36
C GLU A 858 -16.35 39.88 -17.94
N ASP A 859 -15.94 41.17 -18.01
CA ASP A 859 -16.68 42.22 -18.67
C ASP A 859 -16.66 42.04 -20.18
N ASN A 860 -15.62 41.46 -20.72
CA ASN A 860 -15.42 41.20 -22.14
C ASN A 860 -15.53 39.71 -22.48
N CYS A 861 -15.85 39.40 -23.73
CA CYS A 861 -15.72 38.07 -24.29
C CYS A 861 -14.98 38.13 -25.64
N THR A 862 -14.20 37.10 -25.92
CA THR A 862 -13.44 36.98 -27.17
C THR A 862 -14.33 36.34 -28.21
N TYR A 863 -14.62 37.08 -29.28
CA TYR A 863 -15.26 36.54 -30.47
C TYR A 863 -14.23 36.05 -31.47
N ALA A 864 -14.34 34.80 -31.89
CA ALA A 864 -13.60 34.30 -33.06
C ALA A 864 -14.27 34.78 -34.31
N VAL A 865 -13.59 35.62 -35.10
CA VAL A 865 -14.12 36.14 -36.36
C VAL A 865 -13.70 35.23 -37.52
N SER A 866 -14.69 34.65 -38.18
CA SER A 866 -14.55 33.68 -39.25
C SER A 866 -15.09 34.23 -40.57
N PHE A 867 -14.45 33.84 -41.68
CA PHE A 867 -14.91 34.10 -43.06
C PHE A 867 -15.25 32.78 -43.71
N ASN A 868 -16.51 32.62 -44.12
CA ASN A 868 -17.04 31.38 -44.68
C ASN A 868 -16.67 30.14 -43.80
N GLY A 869 -16.79 30.27 -42.45
CA GLY A 869 -16.52 29.22 -41.49
C GLY A 869 -15.03 29.02 -41.10
N LYS A 870 -14.09 29.74 -41.70
CA LYS A 870 -12.66 29.67 -41.35
C LYS A 870 -12.24 30.86 -40.50
N THR A 871 -11.87 30.62 -39.23
CA THR A 871 -11.45 31.67 -38.29
C THR A 871 -10.19 32.38 -38.80
N ARG A 872 -10.19 33.71 -38.75
CA ARG A 872 -9.11 34.58 -39.26
C ARG A 872 -8.45 35.41 -38.17
N PHE A 873 -9.23 35.94 -37.24
CA PHE A 873 -8.73 36.72 -36.13
C PHE A 873 -9.71 36.64 -34.93
N THR A 874 -9.33 37.20 -33.80
CA THR A 874 -10.18 37.36 -32.65
C THR A 874 -10.33 38.81 -32.28
N VAL A 875 -11.48 39.17 -31.70
CA VAL A 875 -11.74 40.49 -31.16
C VAL A 875 -12.36 40.39 -29.77
N GLU A 876 -11.88 41.18 -28.84
CA GLU A 876 -12.46 41.31 -27.52
C GLU A 876 -13.53 42.40 -27.50
N LEU A 877 -14.73 42.04 -27.08
CA LEU A 877 -15.86 42.98 -27.01
C LEU A 877 -16.61 42.78 -25.67
N PRO A 878 -17.21 43.87 -25.11
CA PRO A 878 -18.01 43.77 -23.90
C PRO A 878 -19.14 42.74 -24.01
N LYS A 879 -19.34 41.94 -22.95
CA LYS A 879 -20.47 40.98 -22.91
C LYS A 879 -21.84 41.64 -22.94
N SER A 880 -21.91 42.88 -22.50
CA SER A 880 -23.12 43.72 -22.57
C SER A 880 -23.48 44.18 -23.98
N MET A 881 -22.58 44.05 -24.95
CA MET A 881 -22.75 44.48 -26.33
C MET A 881 -23.79 43.62 -27.04
N GLY A 882 -24.82 44.27 -27.62
CA GLY A 882 -25.85 43.57 -28.36
C GLY A 882 -25.34 43.01 -29.71
N LYS A 883 -26.10 42.06 -30.28
CA LYS A 883 -25.70 41.38 -31.54
C LYS A 883 -25.42 42.36 -32.65
N GLU A 884 -26.24 43.40 -32.77
CA GLU A 884 -26.12 44.43 -33.82
C GLU A 884 -24.85 45.28 -33.64
N GLU A 885 -24.55 45.61 -32.38
CA GLU A 885 -23.33 46.38 -32.07
C GLU A 885 -22.06 45.53 -32.26
N VAL A 886 -22.09 44.24 -31.89
CA VAL A 886 -21.00 43.31 -32.18
C VAL A 886 -20.78 43.19 -33.69
N GLU A 887 -21.85 43.03 -34.45
CA GLU A 887 -21.77 42.97 -35.91
C GLU A 887 -21.14 44.23 -36.49
N LYS A 888 -21.61 45.42 -36.03
CA LYS A 888 -21.09 46.72 -36.49
C LYS A 888 -19.62 46.86 -36.18
N THR A 889 -19.21 46.57 -34.92
CA THR A 889 -17.82 46.68 -34.47
C THR A 889 -16.91 45.77 -35.23
N VAL A 890 -17.36 44.53 -35.49
CA VAL A 890 -16.55 43.58 -36.27
C VAL A 890 -16.48 44.00 -37.76
N ARG A 891 -17.51 44.54 -38.34
CA ARG A 891 -17.47 45.08 -39.69
C ARG A 891 -16.50 46.24 -39.85
N GLU A 892 -16.42 47.13 -38.86
CA GLU A 892 -15.55 48.30 -38.81
C GLU A 892 -14.12 47.98 -38.37
N ASN A 893 -13.82 46.77 -38.01
CA ASN A 893 -12.49 46.38 -37.58
C ASN A 893 -11.50 46.29 -38.76
N PRO A 894 -10.33 46.94 -38.68
CA PRO A 894 -9.34 46.96 -39.80
C PRO A 894 -8.92 45.55 -40.26
N SER A 895 -8.97 44.56 -39.34
CA SER A 895 -8.69 43.16 -39.71
C SER A 895 -9.77 42.59 -40.62
N THR A 896 -11.01 43.06 -40.53
CA THR A 896 -12.08 42.61 -41.41
C THR A 896 -11.80 43.01 -42.86
N ASP A 897 -11.42 44.27 -43.11
CA ASP A 897 -11.07 44.75 -44.42
C ASP A 897 -9.92 43.98 -45.06
N LYS A 898 -8.92 43.66 -44.22
CA LYS A 898 -7.77 42.87 -44.65
C LYS A 898 -8.15 41.48 -45.18
N TYR A 899 -9.10 40.81 -44.49
CA TYR A 899 -9.53 39.46 -44.87
C TYR A 899 -10.72 39.43 -45.81
N LEU A 900 -11.39 40.55 -45.99
CA LEU A 900 -12.45 40.74 -46.98
C LEU A 900 -11.89 40.64 -48.41
N GLY A 901 -10.71 41.23 -48.61
CA GLY A 901 -9.99 41.12 -49.90
C GLY A 901 -10.78 41.60 -51.10
N GLY A 902 -11.64 42.62 -50.96
CA GLY A 902 -12.46 43.19 -52.06
C GLY A 902 -13.74 42.37 -52.34
N LYS A 903 -14.10 41.40 -51.55
CA LYS A 903 -15.34 40.63 -51.66
C LYS A 903 -16.51 41.33 -50.95
N ASP A 904 -17.74 41.07 -51.39
CA ASP A 904 -18.93 41.62 -50.78
C ASP A 904 -19.39 40.73 -49.60
N ILE A 905 -19.81 41.38 -48.50
CA ILE A 905 -20.41 40.70 -47.36
C ILE A 905 -21.88 40.38 -47.67
N VAL A 906 -22.18 39.10 -47.76
CA VAL A 906 -23.53 38.61 -48.02
C VAL A 906 -24.35 38.61 -46.73
N LYS A 907 -23.73 38.14 -45.59
CA LYS A 907 -24.37 38.00 -44.29
C LYS A 907 -23.33 37.94 -43.20
N VAL A 908 -23.66 38.48 -42.00
CA VAL A 908 -22.90 38.25 -40.75
C VAL A 908 -23.75 37.50 -39.78
N ILE A 909 -23.22 36.45 -39.20
CA ILE A 909 -23.87 35.61 -38.22
C ILE A 909 -23.13 35.78 -36.89
N VAL A 910 -23.79 36.39 -35.91
CA VAL A 910 -23.24 36.56 -34.55
C VAL A 910 -23.84 35.53 -33.58
N VAL A 911 -22.96 34.70 -33.02
CA VAL A 911 -23.31 33.86 -31.89
C VAL A 911 -22.75 34.51 -30.62
N PRO A 912 -23.60 35.04 -29.75
CA PRO A 912 -23.18 35.84 -28.61
C PRO A 912 -22.12 35.11 -27.76
N GLY A 913 -21.06 35.84 -27.42
CA GLY A 913 -19.98 35.34 -26.58
C GLY A 913 -19.07 34.25 -27.21
N LYS A 914 -19.25 33.94 -28.51
CA LYS A 914 -18.48 32.80 -29.09
C LYS A 914 -17.85 33.17 -30.44
N ILE A 915 -18.65 33.46 -31.46
CA ILE A 915 -18.15 33.56 -32.84
C ILE A 915 -18.96 34.59 -33.65
N VAL A 916 -18.25 35.26 -34.54
CA VAL A 916 -18.86 36.03 -35.61
C VAL A 916 -18.43 35.43 -36.93
N ASN A 917 -19.35 34.91 -37.71
CA ASN A 917 -19.04 34.37 -39.05
C ASN A 917 -19.53 35.32 -40.16
N ILE A 918 -18.58 35.85 -40.94
CA ILE A 918 -18.81 36.71 -42.09
C ILE A 918 -18.90 35.84 -43.33
N VAL A 919 -20.07 35.82 -43.97
CA VAL A 919 -20.27 35.11 -45.22
C VAL A 919 -19.99 36.10 -46.37
N VAL A 920 -18.98 35.75 -47.19
CA VAL A 920 -18.54 36.57 -48.29
C VAL A 920 -18.70 35.86 -49.64
N LYS A 921 -18.94 36.62 -50.68
CA LYS A 921 -19.12 36.14 -52.08
C LYS A 921 -18.08 36.74 -53.02
#